data_5de9b4b01cf61f41a0888cfa0b4d419b
#
_entry.id   5de9b4b01cf61f41a0888cfa0b4d419b
#
_cell.length_a   1.000
_cell.length_b   1.000
_cell.length_c   1.000
_cell.angle_alpha   90.00
_cell.angle_beta   90.00
_cell.angle_gamma   90.00
#
_symmetry.space_group_name_H-M   'P 1'
#
loop_
_entity.id
_entity.type
_entity.pdbx_description
1 polymer ?
#
loop_
_entity_poly.entity_id
_entity_poly.type
_entity_poly.pdbx_seq_one_letter_code
_entity_poly.pdbx_strand_id
1 'polypeptide(L)'
;MRYNEKDKLIELSVREIAFSLDKTYGEKYISRRLRAKIGQEAHTYYQNNSEGHTEYYIQFIHEISGWKAHIRGRADIVHKNENSVHIEEIKSTVSDIENVSQDITQIMQLQLYCHYFHFYEGYNNITASLIYIDPVNNKEKHVDITPNSISNILDEIINGIISQIENELLKKSVNKKRSNTIKFPYKKYHKYQKEIIENISKNVESSIITMLNAPPGIGKTMASLYPSLKFIISQNKRLFITTSKTTQQEIYLESVKNLLKKGSKFKSIRITSKQKICKTDTYDCDENDCPLFEKYFNIENNSLPEQLLKLDLIDRNSIEELSNDHSICPFELSLDTALECDIILSDYNYIFHPRIKFQRFLDTFNNSVLIIDEAHNLIDRASSYYSESISTSQITEIINFVKHSSINEEIKLKISTHLKRLINHISRLKDQVRDLEFDNEIINIDIQFFDNFQKTFDNLLIEYINDLPFKLNKKDAIIKFSDHLKFFTLLLKETNTDEFETVLDIQTNNLRILCKSASKKLTEQINKFDSVILQSATLTPTEYYQSMLGLPKNVSILSYPSPFPPKNSLYLIDNSISTTYKERKMFISNIIKLIKDVIELKQGNYLIFFPSFEFLDIFKPHLIGSSISFNILSQDRNMTDKSRAKILSKLKNNTSQILLAVMGGVFSEGVDFKGDMANGAFIIGPGLPKISFDQELKKSYFEKYYGNGFDYAYKFPGLTKVIQSAGRVFRSNTDRGFVIFMGHRFSTDSYLNYLPTDYDIKFKNIITEINRFWSHN
;
A
#
# COMPACT_ATOMS: atom_id res chain seq x y z
N MET A 1 -16.46 18.34 3.74
CA MET A 1 -16.87 19.37 4.73
C MET A 1 -15.66 20.15 5.21
N ARG A 2 -15.73 21.49 5.27
CA ARG A 2 -14.71 22.38 5.86
C ARG A 2 -15.41 23.30 6.86
N TYR A 3 -14.70 23.68 7.94
CA TYR A 3 -15.25 24.63 8.89
C TYR A 3 -14.20 25.60 9.42
N ASN A 4 -14.65 26.79 9.80
CA ASN A 4 -13.84 27.79 10.49
C ASN A 4 -14.50 28.13 11.85
N GLU A 5 -13.80 27.74 12.93
CA GLU A 5 -14.30 27.93 14.31
C GLU A 5 -14.46 29.43 14.69
N LYS A 6 -13.51 30.28 14.26
CA LYS A 6 -13.52 31.71 14.60
C LYS A 6 -14.72 32.44 13.99
N ASP A 7 -15.04 32.12 12.74
CA ASP A 7 -16.10 32.76 11.98
C ASP A 7 -17.43 31.99 12.08
N LYS A 8 -17.44 30.85 12.78
CA LYS A 8 -18.54 29.90 12.86
C LYS A 8 -19.13 29.58 11.49
N LEU A 9 -18.28 29.30 10.53
CA LEU A 9 -18.63 29.01 9.14
C LEU A 9 -18.40 27.52 8.83
N ILE A 10 -19.39 26.90 8.18
CA ILE A 10 -19.31 25.52 7.65
C ILE A 10 -19.51 25.58 6.14
N GLU A 11 -18.64 24.95 5.37
CA GLU A 11 -18.79 24.77 3.92
C GLU A 11 -19.30 23.37 3.61
N LEU A 12 -20.44 23.27 2.94
CA LEU A 12 -21.11 22.04 2.57
C LEU A 12 -21.50 22.04 1.09
N SER A 13 -21.46 20.87 0.46
CA SER A 13 -22.12 20.67 -0.83
C SER A 13 -23.52 20.08 -0.64
N VAL A 14 -24.43 20.36 -1.59
CA VAL A 14 -25.76 19.75 -1.66
C VAL A 14 -25.64 18.21 -1.58
N ARG A 15 -24.63 17.65 -2.26
CA ARG A 15 -24.36 16.22 -2.26
C ARG A 15 -23.94 15.69 -0.88
N GLU A 16 -23.10 16.41 -0.13
CA GLU A 16 -22.73 16.02 1.24
C GLU A 16 -23.94 15.99 2.17
N ILE A 17 -24.84 16.96 2.07
CA ILE A 17 -26.08 17.01 2.85
C ILE A 17 -26.99 15.84 2.47
N ALA A 18 -27.22 15.58 1.20
CA ALA A 18 -28.05 14.47 0.74
C ALA A 18 -27.51 13.12 1.20
N PHE A 19 -26.20 12.89 1.07
CA PHE A 19 -25.55 11.64 1.49
C PHE A 19 -25.48 11.46 3.01
N SER A 20 -25.64 12.51 3.82
CA SER A 20 -25.71 12.33 5.28
C SER A 20 -26.92 11.52 5.74
N LEU A 21 -27.94 11.37 4.89
CA LEU A 21 -29.09 10.51 5.10
C LEU A 21 -28.84 9.05 4.71
N ASP A 22 -27.82 8.80 3.87
CA ASP A 22 -27.46 7.44 3.45
C ASP A 22 -26.44 6.83 4.42
N LYS A 23 -26.87 5.87 5.22
CA LYS A 23 -26.00 5.11 6.13
C LYS A 23 -25.24 3.97 5.43
N THR A 24 -25.42 3.77 4.13
CA THR A 24 -24.82 2.67 3.38
C THR A 24 -23.45 3.04 2.78
N TYR A 25 -22.42 3.09 3.60
CA TYR A 25 -21.03 3.21 3.17
C TYR A 25 -20.43 1.84 2.79
N GLY A 26 -20.88 1.25 1.67
CA GLY A 26 -20.24 0.08 1.10
C GLY A 26 -19.24 0.47 0.00
N GLU A 27 -18.00 -0.01 0.05
CA GLU A 27 -17.10 0.02 -1.10
C GLU A 27 -17.59 -0.94 -2.19
N LYS A 28 -18.47 -0.47 -3.08
CA LYS A 28 -18.89 -1.17 -4.31
C LYS A 28 -17.73 -1.16 -5.31
N TYR A 29 -16.97 -2.24 -5.40
CA TYR A 29 -15.62 -2.24 -5.98
C TYR A 29 -15.56 -2.14 -7.50
N ILE A 30 -16.52 -2.66 -8.26
CA ILE A 30 -16.47 -2.69 -9.73
C ILE A 30 -17.70 -2.11 -10.38
N SER A 31 -18.89 -2.45 -9.90
CA SER A 31 -20.15 -1.94 -10.45
C SER A 31 -20.23 -0.42 -10.40
N ARG A 32 -19.70 0.22 -9.35
CA ARG A 32 -19.69 1.70 -9.24
C ARG A 32 -18.89 2.39 -10.33
N ARG A 33 -17.72 1.87 -10.72
CA ARG A 33 -16.89 2.52 -11.76
C ARG A 33 -17.48 2.35 -13.15
N LEU A 34 -17.97 1.17 -13.45
CA LEU A 34 -18.66 0.92 -14.71
C LEU A 34 -19.94 1.75 -14.79
N ARG A 35 -20.75 1.72 -13.74
CA ARG A 35 -21.96 2.55 -13.58
C ARG A 35 -21.65 4.04 -13.65
N ALA A 36 -20.58 4.53 -13.00
CA ALA A 36 -20.21 5.94 -13.01
C ALA A 36 -19.81 6.44 -14.40
N LYS A 37 -19.09 5.63 -15.21
CA LYS A 37 -18.70 6.02 -16.56
C LYS A 37 -19.88 5.99 -17.52
N ILE A 38 -20.67 4.95 -17.47
CA ILE A 38 -21.92 4.80 -18.22
C ILE A 38 -22.88 5.93 -17.84
N GLY A 39 -22.95 6.25 -16.53
CA GLY A 39 -23.72 7.36 -16.02
C GLY A 39 -23.29 8.71 -16.59
N GLN A 40 -21.99 8.95 -16.66
CA GLN A 40 -21.47 10.22 -17.16
C GLN A 40 -21.71 10.41 -18.67
N GLU A 41 -21.64 9.33 -19.45
CA GLU A 41 -21.96 9.37 -20.90
C GLU A 41 -23.46 9.60 -21.10
N ALA A 42 -24.34 8.97 -20.34
CA ALA A 42 -25.79 9.18 -20.37
C ALA A 42 -26.18 10.59 -19.92
N HIS A 43 -25.58 11.12 -18.85
CA HIS A 43 -25.77 12.51 -18.41
C HIS A 43 -25.43 13.49 -19.53
N THR A 44 -24.25 13.34 -20.13
CA THR A 44 -23.78 14.23 -21.20
C THR A 44 -24.69 14.18 -22.43
N TYR A 45 -25.19 12.99 -22.77
CA TYR A 45 -26.11 12.80 -23.89
C TYR A 45 -27.43 13.53 -23.65
N TYR A 46 -28.04 13.34 -22.48
CA TYR A 46 -29.32 13.98 -22.13
C TYR A 46 -29.18 15.49 -22.01
N GLN A 47 -28.13 15.98 -21.35
CA GLN A 47 -27.85 17.42 -21.19
C GLN A 47 -27.67 18.12 -22.56
N ASN A 48 -27.00 17.49 -23.51
CA ASN A 48 -26.79 18.05 -24.86
C ASN A 48 -28.10 18.16 -25.68
N ASN A 49 -29.11 17.37 -25.34
CA ASN A 49 -30.41 17.37 -26.03
C ASN A 49 -31.49 18.16 -25.28
N SER A 50 -31.18 18.78 -24.14
CA SER A 50 -32.11 19.58 -23.36
C SER A 50 -32.00 21.07 -23.70
N GLU A 51 -33.14 21.78 -23.71
CA GLU A 51 -33.22 23.24 -23.88
C GLU A 51 -32.99 24.01 -22.57
N GLY A 52 -32.80 23.34 -21.43
CA GLY A 52 -32.58 23.95 -20.13
C GLY A 52 -31.14 24.42 -19.87
N HIS A 53 -30.96 25.19 -18.83
CA HIS A 53 -29.61 25.54 -18.33
C HIS A 53 -28.95 24.32 -17.66
N THR A 54 -27.91 23.77 -18.28
CA THR A 54 -27.19 22.63 -17.77
C THR A 54 -26.14 23.02 -16.72
N GLU A 55 -25.86 22.13 -15.74
CA GLU A 55 -24.87 22.35 -14.67
C GLU A 55 -25.11 23.68 -13.92
N TYR A 56 -26.37 23.96 -13.60
CA TYR A 56 -26.75 25.22 -12.96
C TYR A 56 -26.18 25.32 -11.55
N TYR A 57 -25.29 26.30 -11.35
CA TYR A 57 -24.64 26.50 -10.04
C TYR A 57 -25.56 27.21 -9.05
N ILE A 58 -25.71 26.63 -7.86
CA ILE A 58 -26.44 27.22 -6.74
C ILE A 58 -25.48 27.45 -5.56
N GLN A 59 -25.77 28.52 -4.82
CA GLN A 59 -25.05 28.86 -3.60
C GLN A 59 -25.94 29.63 -2.66
N PHE A 60 -26.00 29.21 -1.40
CA PHE A 60 -26.79 29.94 -0.38
C PHE A 60 -26.17 29.74 1.02
N ILE A 61 -26.59 30.61 1.94
CA ILE A 61 -26.15 30.55 3.34
C ILE A 61 -27.38 30.25 4.20
N HIS A 62 -27.28 29.19 4.99
CA HIS A 62 -28.28 28.81 5.97
C HIS A 62 -27.74 29.08 7.37
N GLU A 63 -28.41 29.93 8.14
CA GLU A 63 -27.96 30.32 9.49
C GLU A 63 -28.77 29.55 10.55
N ILE A 64 -28.06 28.80 11.39
CA ILE A 64 -28.65 27.99 12.45
C ILE A 64 -27.69 27.86 13.65
N SER A 65 -28.25 27.92 14.87
CA SER A 65 -27.50 27.74 16.13
C SER A 65 -26.24 28.64 16.24
N GLY A 66 -26.30 29.84 15.62
CA GLY A 66 -25.19 30.79 15.61
C GLY A 66 -24.04 30.43 14.65
N TRP A 67 -24.24 29.44 13.80
CA TRP A 67 -23.34 29.06 12.71
C TRP A 67 -23.92 29.44 11.35
N LYS A 68 -23.03 29.62 10.36
CA LYS A 68 -23.37 29.89 8.95
C LYS A 68 -22.96 28.69 8.11
N ALA A 69 -23.92 27.96 7.58
CA ALA A 69 -23.68 26.87 6.63
C ALA A 69 -23.71 27.43 5.20
N HIS A 70 -22.58 27.47 4.55
CA HIS A 70 -22.42 27.86 3.16
C HIS A 70 -22.58 26.63 2.27
N ILE A 71 -23.76 26.53 1.63
CA ILE A 71 -24.17 25.36 0.86
C ILE A 71 -24.00 25.66 -0.63
N ARG A 72 -23.33 24.75 -1.35
CA ARG A 72 -23.05 24.89 -2.79
C ARG A 72 -23.45 23.62 -3.52
N GLY A 73 -23.97 23.77 -4.76
CA GLY A 73 -24.35 22.64 -5.59
C GLY A 73 -24.42 22.99 -7.07
N ARG A 74 -24.66 21.97 -7.89
CA ARG A 74 -24.95 22.10 -9.31
C ARG A 74 -26.10 21.20 -9.64
N ALA A 75 -27.20 21.78 -10.12
CA ALA A 75 -28.35 21.04 -10.63
C ALA A 75 -28.06 20.65 -12.09
N ASP A 76 -28.41 19.44 -12.47
CA ASP A 76 -28.08 18.91 -13.80
C ASP A 76 -28.72 19.71 -14.91
N ILE A 77 -30.03 20.04 -14.80
CA ILE A 77 -30.74 20.89 -15.74
C ILE A 77 -31.77 21.75 -15.00
N VAL A 78 -31.90 23.02 -15.39
CA VAL A 78 -32.87 23.95 -14.86
C VAL A 78 -33.54 24.70 -15.99
N HIS A 79 -34.88 24.61 -16.06
CA HIS A 79 -35.71 25.37 -16.98
C HIS A 79 -36.39 26.52 -16.21
N LYS A 80 -36.09 27.76 -16.58
CA LYS A 80 -36.60 28.95 -15.94
C LYS A 80 -37.55 29.71 -16.85
N ASN A 81 -38.71 30.04 -16.31
CA ASN A 81 -39.66 30.99 -16.90
C ASN A 81 -39.88 32.15 -15.91
N GLU A 82 -40.56 33.19 -16.31
CA GLU A 82 -40.79 34.38 -15.47
C GLU A 82 -41.43 34.05 -14.09
N ASN A 83 -42.33 33.06 -14.01
CA ASN A 83 -43.08 32.74 -12.79
C ASN A 83 -42.91 31.27 -12.32
N SER A 84 -42.12 30.46 -13.01
CA SER A 84 -41.96 29.04 -12.70
C SER A 84 -40.56 28.54 -12.98
N VAL A 85 -40.14 27.51 -12.25
CA VAL A 85 -38.90 26.80 -12.48
C VAL A 85 -39.17 25.31 -12.44
N HIS A 86 -38.55 24.58 -13.40
CA HIS A 86 -38.54 23.13 -13.41
C HIS A 86 -37.10 22.66 -13.31
N ILE A 87 -36.86 21.68 -12.42
CA ILE A 87 -35.50 21.16 -12.09
C ILE A 87 -35.46 19.68 -12.42
N GLU A 88 -34.46 19.27 -13.21
CA GLU A 88 -34.23 17.89 -13.55
C GLU A 88 -32.91 17.43 -13.00
N GLU A 89 -32.92 16.29 -12.32
CA GLU A 89 -31.70 15.60 -11.84
C GLU A 89 -31.58 14.24 -12.53
N ILE A 90 -30.47 14.00 -13.21
CA ILE A 90 -30.25 12.84 -14.07
C ILE A 90 -29.60 11.72 -13.28
N LYS A 91 -30.11 10.52 -13.41
CA LYS A 91 -29.57 9.31 -12.80
C LYS A 91 -29.48 8.19 -13.83
N SER A 92 -28.33 7.54 -13.94
CA SER A 92 -28.18 6.35 -14.76
C SER A 92 -28.55 5.10 -13.98
N THR A 93 -29.21 4.17 -14.62
CA THR A 93 -29.53 2.86 -14.06
C THR A 93 -29.12 1.75 -15.04
N VAL A 94 -28.60 0.64 -14.51
CA VAL A 94 -28.36 -0.61 -15.26
C VAL A 94 -29.34 -1.71 -14.89
N SER A 95 -30.26 -1.42 -13.97
CA SER A 95 -31.41 -2.27 -13.64
C SER A 95 -32.58 -1.95 -14.57
N ASP A 96 -33.56 -2.84 -14.59
CA ASP A 96 -34.80 -2.62 -15.35
C ASP A 96 -35.39 -1.26 -15.01
N ILE A 97 -35.40 -0.36 -16.00
CA ILE A 97 -35.81 1.03 -15.85
C ILE A 97 -37.27 1.17 -15.36
N GLU A 98 -38.12 0.19 -15.67
CA GLU A 98 -39.53 0.19 -15.26
C GLU A 98 -39.68 -0.04 -13.75
N ASN A 99 -38.74 -0.77 -13.14
CA ASN A 99 -38.79 -1.17 -11.72
C ASN A 99 -37.77 -0.43 -10.84
N VAL A 100 -37.26 0.74 -11.29
CA VAL A 100 -36.30 1.53 -10.49
C VAL A 100 -36.96 2.06 -9.23
N SER A 101 -36.39 1.73 -8.07
CA SER A 101 -36.76 2.32 -6.78
C SER A 101 -36.07 3.68 -6.60
N GLN A 102 -36.85 4.65 -6.07
CA GLN A 102 -36.32 5.98 -5.76
C GLN A 102 -35.41 5.92 -4.52
N ASP A 103 -34.21 6.46 -4.64
CA ASP A 103 -33.26 6.58 -3.53
C ASP A 103 -33.50 7.87 -2.76
N ILE A 104 -33.57 7.79 -1.44
CA ILE A 104 -33.81 8.95 -0.56
C ILE A 104 -32.77 10.06 -0.75
N THR A 105 -31.52 9.69 -1.07
CA THR A 105 -30.44 10.67 -1.31
C THR A 105 -30.65 11.45 -2.60
N GLN A 106 -31.19 10.80 -3.63
CA GLN A 106 -31.52 11.44 -4.91
C GLN A 106 -32.68 12.41 -4.75
N ILE A 107 -33.71 11.99 -4.01
CA ILE A 107 -34.86 12.86 -3.69
C ILE A 107 -34.40 14.06 -2.87
N MET A 108 -33.59 13.86 -1.83
CA MET A 108 -33.07 14.93 -0.98
C MET A 108 -32.20 15.93 -1.76
N GLN A 109 -31.37 15.46 -2.68
CA GLN A 109 -30.57 16.33 -3.55
C GLN A 109 -31.50 17.27 -4.37
N LEU A 110 -32.53 16.71 -4.98
CA LEU A 110 -33.51 17.48 -5.77
C LEU A 110 -34.34 18.45 -4.89
N GLN A 111 -34.73 18.02 -3.69
CA GLN A 111 -35.45 18.86 -2.72
C GLN A 111 -34.59 20.06 -2.24
N LEU A 112 -33.27 19.88 -2.09
CA LEU A 112 -32.36 20.98 -1.76
C LEU A 112 -32.30 22.05 -2.88
N TYR A 113 -32.34 21.61 -4.14
CA TYR A 113 -32.44 22.55 -5.26
C TYR A 113 -33.78 23.28 -5.26
N CYS A 114 -34.90 22.57 -5.03
CA CYS A 114 -36.23 23.22 -4.89
C CYS A 114 -36.24 24.23 -3.75
N HIS A 115 -35.64 23.89 -2.61
CA HIS A 115 -35.53 24.81 -1.46
C HIS A 115 -34.76 26.09 -1.82
N TYR A 116 -33.64 25.97 -2.56
CA TYR A 116 -32.88 27.12 -3.05
C TYR A 116 -33.75 28.03 -3.91
N PHE A 117 -34.42 27.47 -4.91
CA PHE A 117 -35.25 28.29 -5.81
C PHE A 117 -36.44 28.95 -5.10
N HIS A 118 -37.01 28.30 -4.09
CA HIS A 118 -38.10 28.86 -3.32
C HIS A 118 -37.66 30.01 -2.41
N PHE A 119 -36.67 29.75 -1.55
CA PHE A 119 -36.30 30.68 -0.47
C PHE A 119 -35.30 31.75 -0.89
N TYR A 120 -34.46 31.49 -1.89
CA TYR A 120 -33.38 32.40 -2.28
C TYR A 120 -33.58 33.05 -3.64
N GLU A 121 -34.32 32.44 -4.55
CA GLU A 121 -34.71 33.05 -5.83
C GLU A 121 -36.19 33.48 -5.88
N GLY A 122 -37.03 33.09 -4.93
CA GLY A 122 -38.40 33.60 -4.76
C GLY A 122 -39.42 32.94 -5.67
N TYR A 123 -39.17 31.79 -6.28
CA TYR A 123 -40.13 31.07 -7.10
C TYR A 123 -41.20 30.40 -6.23
N ASN A 124 -42.48 30.62 -6.58
CA ASN A 124 -43.61 29.95 -5.93
C ASN A 124 -44.12 28.74 -6.71
N ASN A 125 -43.87 28.69 -8.00
CA ASN A 125 -44.28 27.57 -8.85
C ASN A 125 -43.03 26.77 -9.25
N ILE A 126 -42.73 25.70 -8.49
CA ILE A 126 -41.57 24.85 -8.67
C ILE A 126 -42.04 23.45 -8.98
N THR A 127 -41.48 22.85 -10.02
CA THR A 127 -41.67 21.44 -10.35
C THR A 127 -40.29 20.76 -10.44
N ALA A 128 -40.22 19.48 -10.17
CA ALA A 128 -38.97 18.77 -10.15
C ALA A 128 -39.14 17.31 -10.59
N SER A 129 -38.17 16.79 -11.33
CA SER A 129 -38.21 15.42 -11.86
C SER A 129 -36.84 14.73 -11.73
N LEU A 130 -36.88 13.46 -11.35
CA LEU A 130 -35.72 12.55 -11.49
C LEU A 130 -35.79 11.87 -12.86
N ILE A 131 -34.74 12.03 -13.64
CA ILE A 131 -34.65 11.44 -14.97
C ILE A 131 -33.74 10.20 -14.90
N TYR A 132 -34.32 9.02 -14.94
CA TYR A 132 -33.57 7.78 -15.01
C TYR A 132 -33.28 7.44 -16.47
N ILE A 133 -32.02 7.15 -16.79
CA ILE A 133 -31.56 6.79 -18.13
C ILE A 133 -30.97 5.40 -18.08
N ASP A 134 -31.45 4.52 -18.95
CA ASP A 134 -30.79 3.26 -19.30
C ASP A 134 -29.75 3.54 -20.40
N PRO A 135 -28.46 3.54 -20.07
CA PRO A 135 -27.41 3.90 -21.01
C PRO A 135 -27.17 2.84 -22.11
N VAL A 136 -27.75 1.65 -21.98
CA VAL A 136 -27.61 0.56 -22.94
C VAL A 136 -28.64 0.68 -24.05
N ASN A 137 -29.92 0.99 -23.67
CA ASN A 137 -31.05 1.03 -24.59
C ASN A 137 -31.52 2.46 -24.91
N ASN A 138 -30.89 3.49 -24.34
CA ASN A 138 -31.29 4.89 -24.41
C ASN A 138 -32.76 5.11 -24.04
N LYS A 139 -33.31 4.29 -23.13
CA LYS A 139 -34.64 4.48 -22.58
C LYS A 139 -34.57 5.45 -21.43
N GLU A 140 -35.61 6.28 -21.34
CA GLU A 140 -35.77 7.30 -20.30
C GLU A 140 -37.03 7.05 -19.49
N LYS A 141 -36.95 7.28 -18.19
CA LYS A 141 -38.12 7.30 -17.29
C LYS A 141 -38.09 8.56 -16.46
N HIS A 142 -39.10 9.34 -16.61
CA HIS A 142 -39.30 10.57 -15.84
C HIS A 142 -40.17 10.27 -14.61
N VAL A 143 -39.69 10.70 -13.45
CA VAL A 143 -40.38 10.54 -12.18
C VAL A 143 -40.52 11.89 -11.54
N ASP A 144 -41.75 12.42 -11.54
CA ASP A 144 -42.05 13.72 -10.94
C ASP A 144 -41.97 13.63 -9.41
N ILE A 145 -41.25 14.54 -8.81
CA ILE A 145 -41.10 14.68 -7.38
C ILE A 145 -41.84 15.95 -6.91
N THR A 146 -42.77 15.76 -6.01
CA THR A 146 -43.48 16.90 -5.40
C THR A 146 -42.51 17.69 -4.51
N PRO A 147 -42.25 18.97 -4.76
CA PRO A 147 -41.42 19.78 -3.87
C PRO A 147 -42.06 19.89 -2.49
N ASN A 148 -41.28 19.51 -1.46
CA ASN A 148 -41.70 19.59 -0.08
C ASN A 148 -40.81 20.57 0.69
N SER A 149 -41.33 21.16 1.76
CA SER A 149 -40.49 21.95 2.66
C SER A 149 -39.53 21.04 3.41
N ILE A 150 -38.22 21.25 3.22
CA ILE A 150 -37.15 20.49 3.88
C ILE A 150 -36.45 21.28 4.99
N SER A 151 -36.96 22.48 5.33
CA SER A 151 -36.31 23.37 6.31
C SER A 151 -35.98 22.63 7.62
N ASN A 152 -36.92 21.90 8.20
CA ASN A 152 -36.71 21.17 9.44
C ASN A 152 -35.65 20.04 9.29
N ILE A 153 -35.68 19.31 8.17
CA ILE A 153 -34.71 18.24 7.88
C ILE A 153 -33.32 18.85 7.69
N LEU A 154 -33.21 19.95 6.97
CA LEU A 154 -31.97 20.67 6.77
C LEU A 154 -31.40 21.18 8.11
N ASP A 155 -32.27 21.73 8.98
CA ASP A 155 -31.93 22.15 10.33
C ASP A 155 -31.41 21.00 11.18
N GLU A 156 -32.04 19.84 11.16
CA GLU A 156 -31.62 18.65 11.88
C GLU A 156 -30.23 18.17 11.40
N ILE A 157 -30.03 18.12 10.08
CA ILE A 157 -28.72 17.69 9.52
C ILE A 157 -27.63 18.67 9.92
N ILE A 158 -27.85 19.97 9.74
CA ILE A 158 -26.81 20.97 10.06
C ILE A 158 -26.56 21.04 11.56
N ASN A 159 -27.56 20.95 12.42
CA ASN A 159 -27.39 20.88 13.87
C ASN A 159 -26.61 19.60 14.28
N GLY A 160 -26.87 18.48 13.61
CA GLY A 160 -26.07 17.26 13.78
C GLY A 160 -24.59 17.47 13.45
N ILE A 161 -24.31 18.17 12.36
CA ILE A 161 -22.93 18.53 11.96
C ILE A 161 -22.30 19.50 12.97
N ILE A 162 -23.02 20.54 13.40
CA ILE A 162 -22.57 21.50 14.43
C ILE A 162 -22.20 20.76 15.72
N SER A 163 -23.10 19.88 16.19
CA SER A 163 -22.87 19.08 17.38
C SER A 163 -21.62 18.21 17.27
N GLN A 164 -21.36 17.64 16.09
CA GLN A 164 -20.11 16.89 15.85
C GLN A 164 -18.88 17.80 15.95
N ILE A 165 -18.89 18.97 15.33
CA ILE A 165 -17.80 19.96 15.39
C ILE A 165 -17.55 20.41 16.82
N GLU A 166 -18.59 20.77 17.57
CA GLU A 166 -18.48 21.21 18.96
C GLU A 166 -17.93 20.09 19.88
N ASN A 167 -18.37 18.85 19.65
CA ASN A 167 -17.82 17.68 20.33
C ASN A 167 -16.34 17.46 19.99
N GLU A 168 -15.92 17.67 18.74
CA GLU A 168 -14.52 17.61 18.37
C GLU A 168 -13.67 18.68 19.07
N LEU A 169 -14.16 19.89 19.18
CA LEU A 169 -13.49 20.98 19.88
C LEU A 169 -13.36 20.72 21.39
N LEU A 170 -14.42 20.20 22.02
CA LEU A 170 -14.39 19.75 23.42
C LEU A 170 -13.38 18.58 23.58
N LYS A 171 -13.38 17.61 22.68
CA LYS A 171 -12.41 16.50 22.67
C LYS A 171 -10.97 17.02 22.61
N LYS A 172 -10.66 18.06 21.83
CA LYS A 172 -9.30 18.66 21.78
C LYS A 172 -8.82 19.13 23.15
N SER A 173 -9.65 19.81 23.93
CA SER A 173 -9.28 20.29 25.26
C SER A 173 -9.04 19.15 26.26
N VAL A 174 -9.87 18.11 26.21
CA VAL A 174 -9.74 16.91 27.05
C VAL A 174 -8.53 16.10 26.61
N ASN A 175 -8.29 15.96 25.31
CA ASN A 175 -7.19 15.18 24.75
C ASN A 175 -5.81 15.78 25.06
N LYS A 176 -5.70 17.10 25.18
CA LYS A 176 -4.47 17.74 25.64
C LYS A 176 -4.09 17.28 27.07
N LYS A 177 -5.07 17.13 27.96
CA LYS A 177 -4.86 16.56 29.30
C LYS A 177 -4.54 15.05 29.21
N ARG A 178 -5.25 14.31 28.34
CA ARG A 178 -5.06 12.87 28.10
C ARG A 178 -3.65 12.56 27.58
N SER A 179 -3.09 13.38 26.68
CA SER A 179 -1.73 13.20 26.14
C SER A 179 -0.65 13.25 27.23
N ASN A 180 -0.85 14.03 28.28
CA ASN A 180 0.08 14.13 29.42
C ASN A 180 0.11 12.85 30.29
N THR A 181 -0.89 11.98 30.18
CA THR A 181 -0.91 10.68 30.88
C THR A 181 -0.11 9.61 30.15
N ILE A 182 0.25 9.84 28.88
CA ILE A 182 1.01 8.88 28.07
C ILE A 182 2.46 8.89 28.57
N LYS A 183 2.89 7.78 29.14
CA LYS A 183 4.23 7.59 29.70
C LYS A 183 5.03 6.59 28.88
N PHE A 184 6.32 6.83 28.78
CA PHE A 184 7.24 5.86 28.17
C PHE A 184 7.17 4.53 28.93
N PRO A 185 6.99 3.38 28.26
CA PRO A 185 6.62 2.14 28.94
C PRO A 185 7.78 1.43 29.64
N TYR A 186 9.02 1.71 29.27
CA TYR A 186 10.19 1.02 29.78
C TYR A 186 10.90 1.81 30.89
N LYS A 187 11.64 1.10 31.77
CA LYS A 187 12.38 1.72 32.89
C LYS A 187 13.64 2.48 32.42
N LYS A 188 14.22 2.07 31.25
CA LYS A 188 15.45 2.67 30.73
C LYS A 188 15.28 2.87 29.21
N TYR A 189 15.88 3.93 28.72
CA TYR A 189 16.04 4.14 27.27
C TYR A 189 17.23 3.33 26.74
N HIS A 190 17.13 2.86 25.50
CA HIS A 190 18.28 2.40 24.75
C HIS A 190 19.21 3.59 24.44
N LYS A 191 20.46 3.30 24.11
CA LYS A 191 21.41 4.32 23.66
C LYS A 191 20.81 5.09 22.46
N TYR A 192 20.90 6.41 22.46
CA TYR A 192 20.33 7.35 21.50
C TYR A 192 18.78 7.42 21.45
N GLN A 193 18.05 6.50 22.04
CA GLN A 193 16.59 6.44 21.92
C GLN A 193 15.89 7.70 22.44
N LYS A 194 16.39 8.29 23.52
CA LYS A 194 15.82 9.52 24.09
C LYS A 194 15.97 10.70 23.13
N GLU A 195 17.14 10.85 22.51
CA GLU A 195 17.42 11.89 21.52
C GLU A 195 16.55 11.74 20.27
N ILE A 196 16.36 10.48 19.79
CA ILE A 196 15.44 10.19 18.68
C ILE A 196 14.02 10.64 19.02
N ILE A 197 13.52 10.32 20.21
CA ILE A 197 12.20 10.72 20.70
C ILE A 197 12.05 12.24 20.71
N GLU A 198 13.03 12.96 21.18
CA GLU A 198 13.03 14.44 21.24
C GLU A 198 13.03 15.07 19.85
N ASN A 199 13.84 14.55 18.93
CA ASN A 199 13.89 15.02 17.54
C ASN A 199 12.61 14.73 16.78
N ILE A 200 12.06 13.51 16.89
CA ILE A 200 10.79 13.15 16.28
C ILE A 200 9.64 13.99 16.85
N SER A 201 9.62 14.24 18.17
CA SER A 201 8.59 15.10 18.77
C SER A 201 8.57 16.50 18.13
N LYS A 202 9.74 17.13 18.00
CA LYS A 202 9.88 18.44 17.34
C LYS A 202 9.45 18.40 15.89
N ASN A 203 9.86 17.38 15.14
CA ASN A 203 9.57 17.27 13.71
C ASN A 203 8.07 17.06 13.47
N VAL A 204 7.41 16.22 14.25
CA VAL A 204 5.96 15.97 14.14
C VAL A 204 5.16 17.22 14.51
N GLU A 205 5.58 17.96 15.56
CA GLU A 205 4.97 19.24 15.95
C GLU A 205 5.11 20.33 14.86
N SER A 206 6.17 20.26 14.06
CA SER A 206 6.46 21.21 12.98
C SER A 206 6.02 20.71 11.59
N SER A 207 5.29 19.61 11.50
CA SER A 207 4.82 19.00 10.25
C SER A 207 5.97 18.70 9.27
N ILE A 208 7.11 18.25 9.80
CA ILE A 208 8.32 17.95 9.02
C ILE A 208 8.38 16.45 8.70
N ILE A 209 8.69 16.13 7.45
CA ILE A 209 8.99 14.76 7.02
C ILE A 209 10.34 14.34 7.61
N THR A 210 10.38 13.19 8.30
CA THR A 210 11.58 12.66 8.95
C THR A 210 12.04 11.37 8.30
N MET A 211 13.30 11.29 7.92
CA MET A 211 13.97 10.06 7.50
C MET A 211 14.88 9.58 8.62
N LEU A 212 14.50 8.49 9.31
CA LEU A 212 15.24 7.92 10.43
C LEU A 212 16.05 6.69 9.97
N ASN A 213 17.36 6.86 9.85
CA ASN A 213 18.31 5.78 9.62
C ASN A 213 18.93 5.36 10.96
N ALA A 214 18.47 4.24 11.51
CA ALA A 214 18.92 3.79 12.82
C ALA A 214 19.05 2.25 12.86
N PRO A 215 20.20 1.73 13.32
CA PRO A 215 20.47 0.30 13.39
C PRO A 215 19.48 -0.48 14.27
N PRO A 216 19.46 -1.82 14.18
CA PRO A 216 18.73 -2.66 15.13
C PRO A 216 19.16 -2.42 16.57
N GLY A 217 18.28 -2.70 17.54
CA GLY A 217 18.59 -2.58 18.97
C GLY A 217 18.45 -1.16 19.57
N ILE A 218 18.32 -0.13 18.74
CA ILE A 218 18.14 1.26 19.20
C ILE A 218 16.71 1.54 19.71
N GLY A 219 15.76 0.64 19.38
CA GLY A 219 14.36 0.77 19.78
C GLY A 219 13.56 1.72 18.91
N LYS A 220 13.79 1.72 17.57
CA LYS A 220 13.11 2.56 16.57
C LYS A 220 11.60 2.61 16.74
N THR A 221 10.96 1.44 16.85
CA THR A 221 9.50 1.31 16.92
C THR A 221 8.92 2.17 18.05
N MET A 222 9.46 2.08 19.25
CA MET A 222 8.98 2.88 20.38
C MET A 222 9.45 4.34 20.28
N ALA A 223 10.62 4.58 19.68
CA ALA A 223 11.16 5.93 19.50
C ALA A 223 10.34 6.78 18.52
N SER A 224 9.68 6.16 17.55
CA SER A 224 8.75 6.83 16.65
C SER A 224 7.31 6.80 17.16
N LEU A 225 6.84 5.67 17.68
CA LEU A 225 5.46 5.49 18.13
C LEU A 225 5.11 6.41 19.31
N TYR A 226 5.96 6.45 20.34
CA TYR A 226 5.67 7.16 21.58
C TYR A 226 5.46 8.68 21.39
N PRO A 227 6.38 9.43 20.74
CA PRO A 227 6.19 10.86 20.53
C PRO A 227 5.03 11.14 19.56
N SER A 228 4.89 10.34 18.51
CA SER A 228 3.78 10.48 17.54
C SER A 228 2.42 10.26 18.21
N LEU A 229 2.30 9.23 19.05
CA LEU A 229 1.06 8.97 19.81
C LEU A 229 0.72 10.15 20.74
N LYS A 230 1.71 10.65 21.48
CA LYS A 230 1.51 11.79 22.36
C LYS A 230 1.03 13.04 21.62
N PHE A 231 1.61 13.30 20.44
CA PHE A 231 1.23 14.41 19.58
C PHE A 231 -0.18 14.23 19.03
N ILE A 232 -0.49 13.07 18.41
CA ILE A 232 -1.80 12.87 17.78
C ILE A 232 -2.94 12.95 18.79
N ILE A 233 -2.76 12.41 19.98
CA ILE A 233 -3.75 12.52 21.06
C ILE A 233 -3.94 13.98 21.47
N SER A 234 -2.85 14.76 21.61
CA SER A 234 -2.94 16.17 22.00
C SER A 234 -3.67 17.05 20.98
N GLN A 235 -3.53 16.70 19.70
CA GLN A 235 -4.07 17.46 18.56
C GLN A 235 -5.37 16.89 17.98
N ASN A 236 -5.92 15.82 18.56
CA ASN A 236 -7.07 15.07 18.04
C ASN A 236 -6.84 14.61 16.57
N LYS A 237 -5.65 14.09 16.28
CA LYS A 237 -5.25 13.56 14.99
C LYS A 237 -5.21 12.03 15.02
N ARG A 238 -4.93 11.38 13.89
CA ARG A 238 -4.74 9.93 13.76
C ARG A 238 -3.32 9.56 13.45
N LEU A 239 -2.93 8.36 13.84
CA LEU A 239 -1.63 7.77 13.50
C LEU A 239 -1.82 6.56 12.62
N PHE A 240 -1.36 6.66 11.39
CA PHE A 240 -1.24 5.52 10.49
C PHE A 240 0.16 4.93 10.62
N ILE A 241 0.22 3.61 10.80
CA ILE A 241 1.47 2.85 10.83
C ILE A 241 1.40 1.82 9.72
N THR A 242 2.37 1.85 8.81
CA THR A 242 2.40 0.91 7.71
C THR A 242 3.72 0.16 7.64
N THR A 243 3.62 -1.15 7.33
CA THR A 243 4.74 -2.08 7.34
C THR A 243 4.74 -2.94 6.09
N SER A 244 5.89 -3.51 5.74
CA SER A 244 6.01 -4.42 4.60
C SER A 244 5.61 -5.87 4.91
N LYS A 245 5.61 -6.27 6.19
CA LYS A 245 5.39 -7.67 6.63
C LYS A 245 4.56 -7.75 7.91
N THR A 246 3.74 -8.80 8.03
CA THR A 246 2.94 -9.06 9.24
C THR A 246 3.77 -9.25 10.52
N THR A 247 4.97 -9.79 10.42
CA THR A 247 5.88 -9.94 11.57
C THR A 247 6.30 -8.61 12.17
N GLN A 248 6.42 -7.56 11.37
CA GLN A 248 6.71 -6.20 11.83
C GLN A 248 5.48 -5.61 12.54
N GLN A 249 4.28 -5.90 12.07
CA GLN A 249 3.04 -5.49 12.74
C GLN A 249 2.95 -6.04 14.15
N GLU A 250 3.38 -7.29 14.40
CA GLU A 250 3.39 -7.87 15.75
C GLU A 250 4.28 -7.08 16.73
N ILE A 251 5.41 -6.53 16.26
CA ILE A 251 6.30 -5.68 17.08
C ILE A 251 5.59 -4.39 17.51
N TYR A 252 4.81 -3.78 16.60
CA TYR A 252 3.99 -2.62 16.91
C TYR A 252 2.87 -2.95 17.89
N LEU A 253 2.18 -4.09 17.68
CA LEU A 253 1.13 -4.54 18.61
C LEU A 253 1.66 -4.78 20.02
N GLU A 254 2.84 -5.37 20.15
CA GLU A 254 3.49 -5.54 21.44
C GLU A 254 3.84 -4.17 22.08
N SER A 255 4.34 -3.24 21.27
CA SER A 255 4.65 -1.88 21.72
C SER A 255 3.39 -1.14 22.21
N VAL A 256 2.28 -1.26 21.50
CA VAL A 256 0.96 -0.75 21.87
C VAL A 256 0.50 -1.37 23.20
N LYS A 257 0.57 -2.72 23.34
CA LYS A 257 0.24 -3.41 24.60
C LYS A 257 1.05 -2.90 25.79
N ASN A 258 2.33 -2.61 25.58
CA ASN A 258 3.20 -2.10 26.64
C ASN A 258 2.82 -0.67 27.06
N LEU A 259 2.40 0.19 26.12
CA LEU A 259 1.88 1.54 26.44
C LEU A 259 0.56 1.46 27.20
N LEU A 260 -0.37 0.60 26.79
CA LEU A 260 -1.66 0.39 27.46
C LEU A 260 -1.48 -0.15 28.88
N LYS A 261 -0.58 -1.11 29.10
CA LYS A 261 -0.22 -1.62 30.45
C LYS A 261 0.30 -0.54 31.39
N LYS A 262 0.84 0.56 30.86
CA LYS A 262 1.28 1.74 31.66
C LYS A 262 0.16 2.72 31.99
N GLY A 263 -1.07 2.41 31.61
CA GLY A 263 -2.26 3.23 31.87
C GLY A 263 -2.52 4.31 30.83
N SER A 264 -1.86 4.25 29.66
CA SER A 264 -2.18 5.11 28.53
C SER A 264 -3.56 4.74 27.98
N LYS A 265 -4.40 5.71 27.66
CA LYS A 265 -5.75 5.50 27.15
C LYS A 265 -5.82 5.97 25.69
N PHE A 266 -5.91 5.03 24.77
CA PHE A 266 -6.10 5.25 23.33
C PHE A 266 -6.66 3.99 22.68
N LYS A 267 -7.21 4.12 21.48
CA LYS A 267 -7.75 3.01 20.69
C LYS A 267 -6.80 2.68 19.53
N SER A 268 -6.53 1.41 19.34
CA SER A 268 -5.67 0.93 18.27
C SER A 268 -6.31 -0.24 17.58
N ILE A 269 -6.26 -0.24 16.23
CA ILE A 269 -6.76 -1.32 15.40
C ILE A 269 -5.71 -1.80 14.40
N ARG A 270 -5.68 -3.11 14.16
CA ARG A 270 -4.92 -3.73 13.07
C ARG A 270 -5.85 -4.14 11.94
N ILE A 271 -5.64 -3.59 10.77
CA ILE A 271 -6.37 -3.96 9.56
C ILE A 271 -5.73 -5.19 8.93
N THR A 272 -6.51 -6.25 8.84
CA THR A 272 -6.15 -7.48 8.11
C THR A 272 -6.64 -7.37 6.67
N SER A 273 -5.81 -7.81 5.71
CA SER A 273 -6.18 -7.73 4.30
C SER A 273 -7.48 -8.48 4.01
N LYS A 274 -8.31 -7.89 3.14
CA LYS A 274 -9.60 -8.46 2.72
C LYS A 274 -9.47 -9.92 2.27
N GLN A 275 -8.43 -10.24 1.50
CA GLN A 275 -8.15 -11.62 1.06
C GLN A 275 -7.94 -12.61 2.21
N LYS A 276 -7.43 -12.16 3.37
CA LYS A 276 -7.13 -13.01 4.53
C LYS A 276 -8.28 -13.11 5.52
N ILE A 277 -9.16 -12.10 5.59
CA ILE A 277 -10.23 -12.03 6.59
C ILE A 277 -11.61 -12.33 5.98
N CYS A 278 -11.80 -12.17 4.67
CA CYS A 278 -13.05 -12.45 3.99
C CYS A 278 -13.35 -13.95 3.97
N LYS A 279 -14.59 -14.32 4.31
CA LYS A 279 -15.08 -15.71 4.43
C LYS A 279 -15.97 -16.14 3.28
N THR A 280 -16.31 -15.23 2.37
CA THR A 280 -17.17 -15.52 1.22
C THR A 280 -16.38 -15.58 -0.07
N ASP A 281 -16.87 -16.37 -1.02
CA ASP A 281 -16.36 -16.45 -2.39
C ASP A 281 -17.14 -15.54 -3.38
N THR A 282 -18.03 -14.67 -2.87
CA THR A 282 -18.82 -13.74 -3.70
C THR A 282 -17.93 -12.70 -4.36
N TYR A 283 -18.32 -12.27 -5.58
CA TYR A 283 -17.52 -11.34 -6.38
C TYR A 283 -17.62 -9.91 -5.85
N ASP A 284 -18.83 -9.39 -5.70
CA ASP A 284 -19.08 -8.05 -5.20
C ASP A 284 -19.33 -8.05 -3.68
N CYS A 285 -18.89 -6.97 -3.05
CA CYS A 285 -19.24 -6.68 -1.68
C CYS A 285 -20.38 -5.67 -1.68
N ASP A 286 -21.53 -6.12 -2.09
CA ASP A 286 -22.77 -5.34 -2.06
C ASP A 286 -23.91 -6.16 -1.43
N GLU A 287 -25.05 -5.51 -1.23
CA GLU A 287 -26.22 -6.06 -0.56
C GLU A 287 -26.82 -7.26 -1.30
N ASN A 288 -26.67 -7.30 -2.63
CA ASN A 288 -27.29 -8.33 -3.46
C ASN A 288 -26.43 -9.59 -3.56
N ASP A 289 -25.09 -9.45 -3.46
CA ASP A 289 -24.16 -10.53 -3.78
C ASP A 289 -23.48 -11.15 -2.55
N CYS A 290 -23.31 -10.42 -1.47
CA CYS A 290 -22.65 -10.92 -0.28
C CYS A 290 -23.55 -10.88 0.94
N PRO A 291 -24.03 -12.05 1.44
CA PRO A 291 -24.94 -12.09 2.57
C PRO A 291 -24.32 -11.56 3.88
N LEU A 292 -22.98 -11.64 4.03
CA LEU A 292 -22.31 -11.06 5.19
C LEU A 292 -22.21 -9.53 5.10
N PHE A 293 -22.10 -9.01 3.87
CA PHE A 293 -22.10 -7.57 3.61
C PHE A 293 -23.50 -7.01 3.80
N GLU A 294 -24.51 -7.60 3.14
CA GLU A 294 -25.93 -7.26 3.30
C GLU A 294 -26.33 -7.18 4.79
N LYS A 295 -26.05 -8.25 5.53
CA LYS A 295 -26.40 -8.30 6.94
C LYS A 295 -25.69 -7.24 7.78
N TYR A 296 -24.46 -6.86 7.45
CA TYR A 296 -23.72 -5.81 8.14
C TYR A 296 -24.41 -4.45 8.02
N PHE A 297 -24.90 -4.10 6.82
CA PHE A 297 -25.53 -2.81 6.56
C PHE A 297 -27.01 -2.76 6.94
N ASN A 298 -27.70 -3.91 6.98
CA ASN A 298 -29.11 -4.03 7.33
C ASN A 298 -29.37 -4.19 8.85
N ILE A 299 -28.33 -4.26 9.69
CA ILE A 299 -28.51 -4.31 11.14
C ILE A 299 -29.01 -2.95 11.62
N GLU A 300 -30.27 -2.91 12.06
CA GLU A 300 -30.84 -1.78 12.80
C GLU A 300 -30.02 -1.56 14.09
N ASN A 301 -29.47 -0.39 14.29
CA ASN A 301 -28.50 -0.05 15.32
C ASN A 301 -27.08 -0.59 15.08
N ASN A 302 -26.29 0.16 14.35
CA ASN A 302 -24.90 -0.13 14.05
C ASN A 302 -23.98 0.04 15.29
N SER A 303 -24.33 -0.62 16.41
CA SER A 303 -23.57 -0.58 17.67
C SER A 303 -22.38 -1.56 17.70
N LEU A 304 -22.14 -2.29 16.61
CA LEU A 304 -21.08 -3.30 16.54
C LEU A 304 -19.67 -2.70 16.57
N PRO A 305 -19.35 -1.63 15.84
CA PRO A 305 -18.08 -0.92 16.02
C PRO A 305 -17.89 -0.45 17.46
N GLU A 306 -18.95 0.02 18.14
CA GLU A 306 -18.90 0.46 19.53
C GLU A 306 -18.56 -0.69 20.50
N GLN A 307 -19.01 -1.92 20.20
CA GLN A 307 -18.66 -3.09 20.98
C GLN A 307 -17.15 -3.40 20.89
N LEU A 308 -16.56 -3.34 19.68
CA LEU A 308 -15.11 -3.46 19.51
C LEU A 308 -14.34 -2.32 20.20
N LEU A 309 -14.88 -1.11 20.18
CA LEU A 309 -14.29 0.06 20.81
C LEU A 309 -14.29 -0.01 22.34
N LYS A 310 -14.93 -0.98 22.96
CA LYS A 310 -14.71 -1.30 24.39
C LYS A 310 -13.31 -1.85 24.65
N LEU A 311 -12.68 -2.46 23.64
CA LEU A 311 -11.28 -2.86 23.66
C LEU A 311 -10.37 -1.67 23.36
N ASP A 312 -9.20 -1.62 23.98
CA ASP A 312 -8.18 -0.61 23.67
C ASP A 312 -7.26 -1.03 22.52
N LEU A 313 -7.13 -2.34 22.31
CA LEU A 313 -6.42 -2.94 21.17
C LEU A 313 -7.33 -3.91 20.46
N ILE A 314 -7.64 -3.61 19.21
CA ILE A 314 -8.52 -4.38 18.34
C ILE A 314 -7.65 -5.11 17.31
N ASP A 315 -7.62 -6.43 17.41
CA ASP A 315 -6.84 -7.28 16.51
C ASP A 315 -7.75 -8.13 15.62
N ARG A 316 -7.14 -8.98 14.80
CA ARG A 316 -7.86 -9.87 13.90
C ARG A 316 -8.83 -10.78 14.64
N ASN A 317 -8.42 -11.33 15.77
CA ASN A 317 -9.23 -12.33 16.49
C ASN A 317 -10.51 -11.71 17.03
N SER A 318 -10.42 -10.53 17.67
CA SER A 318 -11.60 -9.83 18.20
C SER A 318 -12.60 -9.42 17.09
N ILE A 319 -12.09 -9.06 15.90
CA ILE A 319 -12.95 -8.76 14.73
C ILE A 319 -13.61 -10.03 14.22
N GLU A 320 -12.85 -11.13 14.08
CA GLU A 320 -13.39 -12.41 13.59
C GLU A 320 -14.40 -13.03 14.56
N GLU A 321 -14.20 -12.94 15.88
CA GLU A 321 -15.14 -13.40 16.91
C GLU A 321 -16.46 -12.63 16.77
N LEU A 322 -16.46 -11.31 16.88
CA LEU A 322 -17.67 -10.52 16.80
C LEU A 322 -18.39 -10.68 15.44
N SER A 323 -17.64 -10.75 14.36
CA SER A 323 -18.22 -10.94 13.02
C SER A 323 -18.84 -12.32 12.83
N ASN A 324 -18.32 -13.36 13.49
CA ASN A 324 -18.90 -14.70 13.48
C ASN A 324 -20.21 -14.75 14.27
N ASP A 325 -20.22 -14.18 15.49
CA ASP A 325 -21.40 -14.18 16.37
C ASP A 325 -22.60 -13.53 15.68
N HIS A 326 -22.35 -12.51 14.89
CA HIS A 326 -23.39 -11.77 14.16
C HIS A 326 -23.54 -12.19 12.69
N SER A 327 -22.67 -13.07 12.16
CA SER A 327 -22.64 -13.48 10.75
C SER A 327 -22.56 -12.29 9.78
N ILE A 328 -21.60 -11.39 9.98
CA ILE A 328 -21.41 -10.14 9.24
C ILE A 328 -20.04 -10.04 8.58
N CYS A 329 -19.84 -9.03 7.73
CA CYS A 329 -18.57 -8.79 7.06
C CYS A 329 -17.49 -8.32 8.04
N PRO A 330 -16.43 -9.13 8.33
CA PRO A 330 -15.37 -8.72 9.25
C PRO A 330 -14.50 -7.58 8.69
N PHE A 331 -14.38 -7.47 7.36
CA PHE A 331 -13.58 -6.42 6.74
C PHE A 331 -14.25 -5.04 6.88
N GLU A 332 -15.55 -4.95 6.55
CA GLU A 332 -16.31 -3.69 6.70
C GLU A 332 -16.38 -3.26 8.17
N LEU A 333 -16.66 -4.21 9.08
CA LEU A 333 -16.62 -3.96 10.53
C LEU A 333 -15.27 -3.38 10.97
N SER A 334 -14.16 -3.92 10.43
CA SER A 334 -12.82 -3.41 10.77
C SER A 334 -12.57 -1.99 10.27
N LEU A 335 -13.07 -1.65 9.08
CA LEU A 335 -12.90 -0.32 8.49
C LEU A 335 -13.73 0.74 9.23
N ASP A 336 -14.98 0.43 9.59
CA ASP A 336 -15.83 1.35 10.35
C ASP A 336 -15.29 1.57 11.76
N THR A 337 -14.87 0.49 12.43
CA THR A 337 -14.23 0.58 13.75
C THR A 337 -12.95 1.44 13.69
N ALA A 338 -12.18 1.35 12.60
CA ALA A 338 -10.97 2.11 12.42
C ALA A 338 -11.19 3.63 12.33
N LEU A 339 -12.39 4.07 11.91
CA LEU A 339 -12.74 5.49 11.86
C LEU A 339 -12.72 6.16 13.26
N GLU A 340 -12.90 5.38 14.31
CA GLU A 340 -12.91 5.87 15.70
C GLU A 340 -11.61 5.54 16.46
N CYS A 341 -10.62 4.94 15.79
CA CYS A 341 -9.34 4.59 16.40
C CYS A 341 -8.30 5.71 16.27
N ASP A 342 -7.47 5.85 17.31
CA ASP A 342 -6.34 6.77 17.34
C ASP A 342 -5.16 6.23 16.50
N ILE A 343 -4.94 4.89 16.49
CA ILE A 343 -3.85 4.22 15.76
C ILE A 343 -4.45 3.20 14.79
N ILE A 344 -4.03 3.27 13.54
CA ILE A 344 -4.42 2.35 12.47
C ILE A 344 -3.15 1.69 11.93
N LEU A 345 -3.01 0.38 12.19
CA LEU A 345 -1.88 -0.44 11.73
C LEU A 345 -2.27 -1.25 10.50
N SER A 346 -1.53 -1.12 9.40
CA SER A 346 -1.86 -1.74 8.13
C SER A 346 -0.62 -2.14 7.31
N ASP A 347 -0.84 -2.83 6.17
CA ASP A 347 0.18 -3.05 5.13
C ASP A 347 0.34 -1.81 4.25
N TYR A 348 1.49 -1.66 3.57
CA TYR A 348 1.77 -0.60 2.59
C TYR A 348 0.68 -0.43 1.54
N ASN A 349 0.01 -1.52 1.13
CA ASN A 349 -1.02 -1.50 0.10
C ASN A 349 -2.15 -0.53 0.44
N TYR A 350 -2.52 -0.41 1.72
CA TYR A 350 -3.63 0.43 2.15
C TYR A 350 -3.35 1.93 2.08
N ILE A 351 -2.06 2.31 1.99
CA ILE A 351 -1.64 3.71 1.85
C ILE A 351 -1.21 4.01 0.41
N PHE A 352 -0.41 3.13 -0.21
CA PHE A 352 0.32 3.45 -1.44
C PHE A 352 -0.22 2.81 -2.71
N HIS A 353 -0.97 1.68 -2.62
CA HIS A 353 -1.44 1.00 -3.82
C HIS A 353 -2.61 1.76 -4.46
N PRO A 354 -2.56 2.10 -5.76
CA PRO A 354 -3.54 2.97 -6.40
C PRO A 354 -4.98 2.44 -6.35
N ARG A 355 -5.17 1.11 -6.30
CA ARG A 355 -6.51 0.46 -6.27
C ARG A 355 -6.98 0.03 -4.88
N ILE A 356 -6.04 -0.23 -3.94
CA ILE A 356 -6.35 -0.87 -2.64
C ILE A 356 -6.36 0.13 -1.48
N LYS A 357 -5.77 1.33 -1.70
CA LYS A 357 -5.64 2.34 -0.65
C LYS A 357 -6.98 2.68 0.03
N PHE A 358 -6.90 3.03 1.29
CA PHE A 358 -8.05 3.43 2.08
C PHE A 358 -8.84 4.58 1.44
N GLN A 359 -10.05 4.31 0.97
CA GLN A 359 -10.94 5.34 0.41
C GLN A 359 -11.61 6.15 1.53
N ARG A 360 -12.03 5.49 2.63
CA ARG A 360 -12.75 6.11 3.76
C ARG A 360 -11.91 7.15 4.52
N PHE A 361 -10.59 7.11 4.39
CA PHE A 361 -9.66 7.99 5.11
C PHE A 361 -9.03 9.09 4.26
N LEU A 362 -9.37 9.19 2.97
CA LEU A 362 -8.71 10.15 2.06
C LEU A 362 -8.79 11.59 2.57
N ASP A 363 -9.95 11.97 3.12
CA ASP A 363 -10.19 13.32 3.64
C ASP A 363 -9.56 13.57 5.02
N THR A 364 -9.05 12.50 5.68
CA THR A 364 -8.46 12.60 7.03
C THR A 364 -6.94 12.53 7.02
N PHE A 365 -6.31 12.18 5.90
CA PHE A 365 -4.85 12.06 5.81
C PHE A 365 -4.13 13.37 6.12
N ASN A 366 -4.69 14.52 5.69
CA ASN A 366 -4.15 15.84 5.99
C ASN A 366 -4.20 16.22 7.49
N ASN A 367 -4.91 15.45 8.30
CA ASN A 367 -4.98 15.57 9.75
C ASN A 367 -4.42 14.33 10.45
N SER A 368 -3.38 13.74 9.88
CA SER A 368 -2.82 12.47 10.35
C SER A 368 -1.30 12.45 10.25
N VAL A 369 -0.69 11.65 11.12
CA VAL A 369 0.73 11.31 11.09
C VAL A 369 0.89 9.92 10.48
N LEU A 370 1.92 9.72 9.64
CA LEU A 370 2.23 8.43 9.02
C LEU A 370 3.61 7.93 9.48
N ILE A 371 3.68 6.70 9.97
CA ILE A 371 4.95 5.97 10.18
C ILE A 371 5.07 4.88 9.12
N ILE A 372 6.17 4.91 8.37
CA ILE A 372 6.54 3.91 7.36
C ILE A 372 7.73 3.11 7.90
N ASP A 373 7.48 1.89 8.33
CA ASP A 373 8.52 1.02 8.88
C ASP A 373 9.20 0.21 7.77
N GLU A 374 10.51 0.01 7.89
CA GLU A 374 11.38 -0.61 6.86
C GLU A 374 11.20 0.06 5.48
N ALA A 375 11.23 1.40 5.48
CA ALA A 375 10.91 2.24 4.32
C ALA A 375 11.73 1.93 3.06
N HIS A 376 12.92 1.30 3.19
CA HIS A 376 13.71 0.83 2.05
C HIS A 376 12.93 -0.14 1.15
N ASN A 377 12.00 -0.94 1.71
CA ASN A 377 11.17 -1.88 0.92
C ASN A 377 10.10 -1.17 0.08
N LEU A 378 9.76 0.07 0.43
CA LEU A 378 8.70 0.80 -0.27
C LEU A 378 9.08 1.15 -1.71
N ILE A 379 10.37 1.31 -2.03
CA ILE A 379 10.87 1.65 -3.37
C ILE A 379 10.44 0.58 -4.40
N ASP A 380 10.83 -0.67 -4.15
CA ASP A 380 10.51 -1.78 -5.06
C ASP A 380 9.01 -2.08 -5.04
N ARG A 381 8.40 -1.99 -3.88
CA ARG A 381 6.96 -2.22 -3.70
C ARG A 381 6.14 -1.21 -4.50
N ALA A 382 6.47 0.08 -4.40
CA ALA A 382 5.79 1.13 -5.15
C ALA A 382 5.97 0.95 -6.66
N SER A 383 7.19 0.66 -7.13
CA SER A 383 7.42 0.38 -8.56
C SER A 383 6.57 -0.81 -9.04
N SER A 384 6.40 -1.85 -8.22
CA SER A 384 5.53 -2.99 -8.56
C SER A 384 4.04 -2.64 -8.61
N TYR A 385 3.57 -1.66 -7.83
CA TYR A 385 2.17 -1.22 -7.87
C TYR A 385 1.78 -0.51 -9.16
N TYR A 386 2.76 0.06 -9.84
CA TYR A 386 2.58 0.81 -11.09
C TYR A 386 3.16 0.06 -12.30
N SER A 387 3.51 -1.22 -12.15
CA SER A 387 3.91 -2.10 -13.25
C SER A 387 2.83 -3.15 -13.47
N GLU A 388 2.45 -3.36 -14.74
CA GLU A 388 1.38 -4.29 -15.11
C GLU A 388 1.73 -4.99 -16.42
N SER A 389 1.08 -6.13 -16.73
CA SER A 389 1.36 -6.85 -17.98
C SER A 389 0.12 -7.57 -18.53
N ILE A 390 0.02 -7.67 -19.83
CA ILE A 390 -1.01 -8.45 -20.52
C ILE A 390 -0.34 -9.38 -21.52
N SER A 391 -0.56 -10.70 -21.38
CA SER A 391 -0.02 -11.71 -22.29
C SER A 391 -1.09 -12.31 -23.20
N THR A 392 -0.68 -12.73 -24.40
CA THR A 392 -1.58 -13.43 -25.33
C THR A 392 -2.04 -14.79 -24.77
N SER A 393 -1.22 -15.45 -23.94
CA SER A 393 -1.60 -16.69 -23.24
C SER A 393 -2.74 -16.45 -22.26
N GLN A 394 -2.65 -15.40 -21.44
CA GLN A 394 -3.72 -15.01 -20.51
C GLN A 394 -5.02 -14.72 -21.24
N ILE A 395 -4.99 -13.95 -22.33
CA ILE A 395 -6.18 -13.66 -23.14
C ILE A 395 -6.77 -14.96 -23.73
N THR A 396 -5.93 -15.90 -24.14
CA THR A 396 -6.36 -17.20 -24.68
C THR A 396 -7.07 -18.03 -23.61
N GLU A 397 -6.60 -18.01 -22.37
CA GLU A 397 -7.27 -18.65 -21.23
C GLU A 397 -8.67 -18.07 -21.01
N ILE A 398 -8.82 -16.73 -21.10
CA ILE A 398 -10.13 -16.09 -20.98
C ILE A 398 -11.06 -16.50 -22.13
N ILE A 399 -10.58 -16.55 -23.38
CA ILE A 399 -11.38 -17.04 -24.53
C ILE A 399 -11.85 -18.48 -24.29
N ASN A 400 -10.98 -19.34 -23.74
CA ASN A 400 -11.36 -20.72 -23.41
C ASN A 400 -12.39 -20.76 -22.28
N PHE A 401 -12.26 -19.93 -21.25
CA PHE A 401 -13.26 -19.80 -20.20
C PHE A 401 -14.63 -19.38 -20.78
N VAL A 402 -14.67 -18.36 -21.64
CA VAL A 402 -15.89 -17.88 -22.31
C VAL A 402 -16.58 -19.00 -23.08
N LYS A 403 -15.82 -19.79 -23.86
CA LYS A 403 -16.37 -20.90 -24.66
C LYS A 403 -17.09 -21.96 -23.82
N HIS A 404 -16.62 -22.19 -22.60
CA HIS A 404 -17.19 -23.20 -21.69
C HIS A 404 -18.21 -22.62 -20.70
N SER A 405 -18.49 -21.33 -20.75
CA SER A 405 -19.50 -20.68 -19.90
C SER A 405 -20.92 -21.01 -20.36
N SER A 406 -21.91 -20.77 -19.50
CA SER A 406 -23.32 -21.10 -19.76
C SER A 406 -24.12 -19.96 -20.39
N ILE A 407 -23.45 -18.98 -21.02
CA ILE A 407 -24.07 -17.83 -21.67
C ILE A 407 -24.44 -18.11 -23.11
N ASN A 408 -25.21 -17.21 -23.72
CA ASN A 408 -25.64 -17.27 -25.11
C ASN A 408 -24.45 -17.37 -26.09
N GLU A 409 -24.56 -18.19 -27.13
CA GLU A 409 -23.52 -18.43 -28.11
C GLU A 409 -23.15 -17.16 -28.93
N GLU A 410 -24.10 -16.25 -29.15
CA GLU A 410 -23.83 -14.97 -29.79
C GLU A 410 -22.90 -14.09 -28.95
N ILE A 411 -23.14 -14.00 -27.66
CA ILE A 411 -22.31 -13.24 -26.70
C ILE A 411 -20.91 -13.87 -26.59
N LYS A 412 -20.82 -15.22 -26.53
CA LYS A 412 -19.53 -15.94 -26.58
C LYS A 412 -18.72 -15.56 -27.81
N LEU A 413 -19.39 -15.54 -28.99
CA LEU A 413 -18.73 -15.21 -30.23
C LEU A 413 -18.25 -13.75 -30.27
N LYS A 414 -19.08 -12.80 -29.81
CA LYS A 414 -18.71 -11.37 -29.71
C LYS A 414 -17.49 -11.16 -28.81
N ILE A 415 -17.52 -11.68 -27.60
CA ILE A 415 -16.41 -11.57 -26.63
C ILE A 415 -15.15 -12.24 -27.18
N SER A 416 -15.25 -13.47 -27.67
CA SER A 416 -14.09 -14.19 -28.18
C SER A 416 -13.47 -13.49 -29.40
N THR A 417 -14.29 -12.93 -30.28
CA THR A 417 -13.84 -12.17 -31.46
C THR A 417 -13.15 -10.88 -31.04
N HIS A 418 -13.71 -10.18 -30.08
CA HIS A 418 -13.11 -8.96 -29.55
C HIS A 418 -11.76 -9.23 -28.87
N LEU A 419 -11.66 -10.26 -28.00
CA LEU A 419 -10.41 -10.67 -27.38
C LEU A 419 -9.34 -11.12 -28.38
N LYS A 420 -9.72 -11.80 -29.48
CA LYS A 420 -8.81 -12.14 -30.58
C LYS A 420 -8.23 -10.91 -31.27
N ARG A 421 -8.98 -9.79 -31.35
CA ARG A 421 -8.43 -8.52 -31.86
C ARG A 421 -7.28 -8.02 -31.02
N LEU A 422 -7.36 -8.16 -29.68
CA LEU A 422 -6.28 -7.79 -28.77
C LEU A 422 -5.05 -8.69 -28.96
N ILE A 423 -5.25 -10.02 -29.08
CA ILE A 423 -4.15 -10.95 -29.39
C ILE A 423 -3.45 -10.55 -30.69
N ASN A 424 -4.24 -10.28 -31.73
CA ASN A 424 -3.70 -9.91 -33.06
C ASN A 424 -2.96 -8.56 -32.99
N HIS A 425 -3.47 -7.60 -32.22
CA HIS A 425 -2.80 -6.32 -32.00
C HIS A 425 -1.45 -6.52 -31.32
N ILE A 426 -1.40 -7.23 -30.19
CA ILE A 426 -0.15 -7.53 -29.46
C ILE A 426 0.83 -8.30 -30.35
N SER A 427 0.35 -9.27 -31.13
CA SER A 427 1.21 -10.05 -32.02
C SER A 427 1.83 -9.21 -33.14
N ARG A 428 1.07 -8.24 -33.68
CA ARG A 428 1.58 -7.31 -34.71
C ARG A 428 2.63 -6.31 -34.18
N LEU A 429 2.66 -6.05 -32.86
CA LEU A 429 3.70 -5.21 -32.29
C LEU A 429 5.10 -5.78 -32.49
N LYS A 430 5.24 -7.09 -32.70
CA LYS A 430 6.52 -7.72 -33.08
C LYS A 430 7.08 -7.21 -34.40
N ASP A 431 6.19 -6.83 -35.36
CA ASP A 431 6.62 -6.33 -36.66
C ASP A 431 7.35 -4.99 -36.55
N GLN A 432 7.27 -4.30 -35.42
CA GLN A 432 7.97 -3.05 -35.11
C GLN A 432 9.38 -3.29 -34.54
N VAL A 433 9.70 -4.52 -34.15
CA VAL A 433 10.98 -4.87 -33.52
C VAL A 433 12.09 -4.91 -34.57
N ARG A 434 13.17 -4.16 -34.34
CA ARG A 434 14.30 -4.02 -35.29
C ARG A 434 15.55 -4.75 -34.88
N ASP A 435 15.72 -5.07 -33.59
CA ASP A 435 16.94 -5.69 -33.06
C ASP A 435 16.60 -6.82 -32.08
N LEU A 436 17.32 -7.94 -32.17
CA LEU A 436 17.04 -9.15 -31.43
C LEU A 436 18.13 -9.45 -30.39
N GLU A 437 18.86 -8.45 -29.93
CA GLU A 437 19.91 -8.65 -28.93
C GLU A 437 19.36 -9.12 -27.56
N PHE A 438 18.12 -8.71 -27.27
CA PHE A 438 17.36 -9.16 -26.09
C PHE A 438 16.03 -9.78 -26.52
N ASP A 439 15.51 -10.70 -25.69
CA ASP A 439 14.14 -11.24 -25.86
C ASP A 439 13.03 -10.20 -25.58
N ASN A 440 13.40 -8.97 -25.23
CA ASN A 440 12.51 -7.87 -24.87
C ASN A 440 12.88 -6.60 -25.65
N GLU A 441 11.88 -5.83 -26.04
CA GLU A 441 12.03 -4.60 -26.83
C GLU A 441 11.12 -3.49 -26.30
N ILE A 442 11.58 -2.24 -26.38
CA ILE A 442 10.75 -1.06 -26.15
C ILE A 442 9.86 -0.86 -27.37
N ILE A 443 8.59 -0.69 -27.13
CA ILE A 443 7.61 -0.48 -28.21
C ILE A 443 6.75 0.75 -27.96
N ASN A 444 6.37 1.41 -29.05
CA ASN A 444 5.37 2.47 -28.99
C ASN A 444 3.98 1.87 -29.13
N ILE A 445 3.09 2.24 -28.20
CA ILE A 445 1.72 1.71 -28.15
C ILE A 445 0.74 2.82 -28.49
N ASP A 446 -0.21 2.48 -29.35
CA ASP A 446 -1.39 3.30 -29.59
C ASP A 446 -2.34 3.24 -28.38
N ILE A 447 -2.27 4.24 -27.52
CA ILE A 447 -3.13 4.36 -26.31
C ILE A 447 -4.61 4.40 -26.71
N GLN A 448 -4.93 5.03 -27.86
CA GLN A 448 -6.31 5.16 -28.32
C GLN A 448 -6.90 3.82 -28.70
N PHE A 449 -6.08 2.89 -29.24
CA PHE A 449 -6.52 1.52 -29.46
C PHE A 449 -7.01 0.86 -28.17
N PHE A 450 -6.24 0.96 -27.09
CA PHE A 450 -6.60 0.37 -25.79
C PHE A 450 -7.82 1.03 -25.16
N ASP A 451 -7.95 2.35 -25.26
CA ASP A 451 -9.14 3.07 -24.78
C ASP A 451 -10.41 2.61 -25.53
N ASN A 452 -10.35 2.53 -26.85
CA ASN A 452 -11.48 2.08 -27.67
C ASN A 452 -11.78 0.60 -27.45
N PHE A 453 -10.74 -0.23 -27.34
CA PHE A 453 -10.88 -1.64 -27.00
C PHE A 453 -11.59 -1.84 -25.67
N GLN A 454 -11.16 -1.11 -24.63
CA GLN A 454 -11.73 -1.15 -23.31
C GLN A 454 -13.22 -0.73 -23.31
N LYS A 455 -13.57 0.35 -24.01
CA LYS A 455 -14.97 0.80 -24.11
C LYS A 455 -15.87 -0.28 -24.72
N THR A 456 -15.44 -0.89 -25.82
CA THR A 456 -16.20 -1.97 -26.45
C THR A 456 -16.29 -3.21 -25.56
N PHE A 457 -15.20 -3.52 -24.84
CA PHE A 457 -15.18 -4.66 -23.91
C PHE A 457 -16.11 -4.44 -22.72
N ASP A 458 -16.20 -3.21 -22.20
CA ASP A 458 -17.13 -2.84 -21.13
C ASP A 458 -18.60 -3.07 -21.52
N ASN A 459 -18.96 -2.74 -22.77
CA ASN A 459 -20.32 -3.00 -23.28
C ASN A 459 -20.60 -4.51 -23.39
N LEU A 460 -19.64 -5.28 -23.94
CA LEU A 460 -19.75 -6.74 -24.00
C LEU A 460 -19.82 -7.40 -22.62
N LEU A 461 -19.16 -6.79 -21.63
CA LEU A 461 -19.20 -7.25 -20.25
C LEU A 461 -20.60 -7.08 -19.65
N ILE A 462 -21.31 -6.02 -19.98
CA ILE A 462 -22.69 -5.79 -19.56
C ILE A 462 -23.60 -6.86 -20.18
N GLU A 463 -23.48 -7.14 -21.50
CA GLU A 463 -24.22 -8.22 -22.15
C GLU A 463 -23.94 -9.57 -21.45
N TYR A 464 -22.67 -9.83 -21.12
CA TYR A 464 -22.23 -11.04 -20.41
C TYR A 464 -22.88 -11.18 -19.02
N ILE A 465 -22.85 -10.11 -18.21
CA ILE A 465 -23.40 -10.13 -16.84
C ILE A 465 -24.92 -10.36 -16.87
N ASN A 466 -25.62 -9.73 -17.81
CA ASN A 466 -27.07 -9.84 -17.92
C ASN A 466 -27.54 -11.22 -18.39
N ASP A 467 -26.69 -11.94 -19.12
CA ASP A 467 -27.01 -13.30 -19.65
C ASP A 467 -26.58 -14.43 -18.71
N LEU A 468 -25.87 -14.13 -17.61
CA LEU A 468 -25.47 -15.14 -16.65
C LEU A 468 -26.68 -15.74 -15.90
N PRO A 469 -26.82 -17.08 -15.86
CA PRO A 469 -27.93 -17.73 -15.16
C PRO A 469 -27.80 -17.72 -13.65
N PHE A 470 -26.70 -17.22 -13.12
CA PHE A 470 -26.39 -17.21 -11.68
C PHE A 470 -25.60 -15.94 -11.30
N LYS A 471 -25.57 -15.64 -9.99
CA LYS A 471 -24.79 -14.50 -9.48
C LYS A 471 -23.29 -14.66 -9.76
N LEU A 472 -22.63 -13.56 -10.09
CA LEU A 472 -21.20 -13.47 -10.32
C LEU A 472 -20.37 -13.98 -9.14
N ASN A 473 -19.29 -14.69 -9.45
CA ASN A 473 -18.33 -15.20 -8.45
C ASN A 473 -17.01 -14.39 -8.54
N LYS A 474 -16.35 -14.15 -7.38
CA LYS A 474 -15.00 -13.58 -7.29
C LYS A 474 -13.96 -14.22 -8.20
N LYS A 475 -14.20 -15.47 -8.59
CA LYS A 475 -13.30 -16.26 -9.43
C LYS A 475 -13.59 -16.09 -10.92
N ASP A 476 -14.63 -15.33 -11.28
CA ASP A 476 -14.95 -15.09 -12.70
C ASP A 476 -13.74 -14.49 -13.45
N ALA A 477 -13.31 -15.21 -14.48
CA ALA A 477 -12.09 -14.90 -15.18
C ALA A 477 -12.24 -13.67 -16.08
N ILE A 478 -13.43 -13.44 -16.65
CA ILE A 478 -13.71 -12.32 -17.55
C ILE A 478 -13.69 -11.01 -16.75
N ILE A 479 -14.34 -11.02 -15.58
CA ILE A 479 -14.39 -9.83 -14.71
C ILE A 479 -13.00 -9.48 -14.19
N LYS A 480 -12.23 -10.47 -13.73
CA LYS A 480 -10.83 -10.25 -13.32
C LYS A 480 -9.99 -9.67 -14.45
N PHE A 481 -10.19 -10.18 -15.65
CA PHE A 481 -9.49 -9.67 -16.83
C PHE A 481 -9.92 -8.23 -17.17
N SER A 482 -11.21 -7.91 -17.08
CA SER A 482 -11.70 -6.54 -17.27
C SER A 482 -11.03 -5.55 -16.32
N ASP A 483 -10.94 -5.89 -15.04
CA ASP A 483 -10.26 -5.05 -14.03
C ASP A 483 -8.78 -4.89 -14.32
N HIS A 484 -8.14 -5.98 -14.69
CA HIS A 484 -6.75 -6.00 -15.10
C HIS A 484 -6.52 -5.10 -16.32
N LEU A 485 -7.32 -5.27 -17.35
CA LEU A 485 -7.26 -4.48 -18.58
C LEU A 485 -7.50 -2.97 -18.32
N LYS A 486 -8.48 -2.64 -17.47
CA LYS A 486 -8.74 -1.25 -17.07
C LYS A 486 -7.54 -0.61 -16.40
N PHE A 487 -6.92 -1.34 -15.48
CA PHE A 487 -5.75 -0.82 -14.79
C PHE A 487 -4.54 -0.70 -15.72
N PHE A 488 -4.35 -1.66 -16.60
CA PHE A 488 -3.33 -1.61 -17.65
C PHE A 488 -3.54 -0.38 -18.55
N THR A 489 -4.76 -0.16 -19.04
CA THR A 489 -5.10 1.01 -19.88
C THR A 489 -4.90 2.33 -19.14
N LEU A 490 -5.22 2.37 -17.85
CA LEU A 490 -4.95 3.54 -17.01
C LEU A 490 -3.45 3.84 -16.91
N LEU A 491 -2.64 2.81 -16.69
CA LEU A 491 -1.19 2.96 -16.59
C LEU A 491 -0.54 3.30 -17.93
N LEU A 492 -1.10 2.86 -19.06
CA LEU A 492 -0.63 3.26 -20.39
C LEU A 492 -0.62 4.79 -20.57
N LYS A 493 -1.56 5.52 -19.95
CA LYS A 493 -1.59 6.98 -20.02
C LYS A 493 -0.42 7.64 -19.29
N GLU A 494 0.17 6.94 -18.33
CA GLU A 494 1.36 7.40 -17.60
C GLU A 494 2.66 7.19 -18.41
N THR A 495 2.64 6.36 -19.47
CA THR A 495 3.84 6.07 -20.28
C THR A 495 4.33 7.25 -21.12
N ASN A 496 3.58 8.35 -21.15
CA ASN A 496 4.03 9.63 -21.70
C ASN A 496 5.11 10.31 -20.82
N THR A 497 5.41 9.75 -19.65
CA THR A 497 6.44 10.26 -18.74
C THR A 497 7.64 9.33 -18.70
N ASP A 498 8.81 9.88 -18.48
CA ASP A 498 10.07 9.11 -18.48
C ASP A 498 10.15 8.04 -17.37
N GLU A 499 9.30 8.12 -16.34
CA GLU A 499 9.24 7.14 -15.26
C GLU A 499 8.74 5.77 -15.71
N PHE A 500 8.02 5.72 -16.82
CA PHE A 500 7.41 4.50 -17.34
C PHE A 500 7.99 4.12 -18.69
N GLU A 501 7.86 2.84 -19.03
CA GLU A 501 8.23 2.31 -20.35
C GLU A 501 7.29 1.18 -20.74
N THR A 502 7.01 1.04 -22.02
CA THR A 502 6.27 -0.10 -22.57
C THR A 502 7.22 -1.08 -23.22
N VAL A 503 7.16 -2.32 -22.76
CA VAL A 503 8.09 -3.40 -23.13
C VAL A 503 7.30 -4.59 -23.64
N LEU A 504 7.69 -5.13 -24.79
CA LEU A 504 7.21 -6.39 -25.34
C LEU A 504 8.24 -7.49 -25.09
N ASP A 505 7.83 -8.56 -24.42
CA ASP A 505 8.55 -9.83 -24.45
C ASP A 505 8.16 -10.57 -25.74
N ILE A 506 9.15 -10.72 -26.62
CA ILE A 506 8.96 -11.23 -27.97
C ILE A 506 8.68 -12.74 -27.97
N GLN A 507 9.26 -13.50 -27.02
CA GLN A 507 9.08 -14.94 -26.92
C GLN A 507 7.68 -15.30 -26.43
N THR A 508 7.22 -14.62 -25.39
CA THR A 508 5.95 -14.93 -24.69
C THR A 508 4.78 -14.09 -25.18
N ASN A 509 4.98 -13.10 -26.07
CA ASN A 509 3.97 -12.10 -26.45
C ASN A 509 3.34 -11.43 -25.22
N ASN A 510 4.18 -11.06 -24.26
CA ASN A 510 3.75 -10.40 -23.04
C ASN A 510 4.05 -8.91 -23.13
N LEU A 511 3.00 -8.10 -23.19
CA LEU A 511 3.08 -6.66 -23.20
C LEU A 511 3.10 -6.15 -21.77
N ARG A 512 4.16 -5.40 -21.38
CA ARG A 512 4.37 -4.93 -20.04
C ARG A 512 4.52 -3.41 -19.96
N ILE A 513 3.99 -2.83 -18.91
CA ILE A 513 4.31 -1.46 -18.48
C ILE A 513 5.28 -1.58 -17.32
N LEU A 514 6.48 -1.04 -17.51
CA LEU A 514 7.53 -1.01 -16.50
C LEU A 514 7.58 0.37 -15.84
N CYS A 515 7.35 0.42 -14.55
CA CYS A 515 7.64 1.61 -13.73
C CYS A 515 9.12 1.59 -13.32
N LYS A 516 9.93 2.44 -13.93
CA LYS A 516 11.37 2.59 -13.64
C LYS A 516 11.61 3.28 -12.30
N SER A 517 10.73 4.23 -11.95
CA SER A 517 10.74 4.95 -10.67
C SER A 517 9.32 5.37 -10.27
N ALA A 518 8.93 5.04 -9.04
CA ALA A 518 7.65 5.49 -8.48
C ALA A 518 7.79 6.73 -7.58
N SER A 519 8.93 7.43 -7.61
CA SER A 519 9.23 8.52 -6.67
C SER A 519 8.18 9.64 -6.70
N LYS A 520 7.71 10.07 -7.87
CA LYS A 520 6.65 11.08 -7.98
C LYS A 520 5.33 10.61 -7.36
N LYS A 521 4.94 9.35 -7.60
CA LYS A 521 3.72 8.76 -7.02
C LYS A 521 3.81 8.65 -5.49
N LEU A 522 5.00 8.35 -4.96
CA LEU A 522 5.27 8.36 -3.52
C LEU A 522 5.18 9.78 -2.95
N THR A 523 5.77 10.79 -3.63
CA THR A 523 5.65 12.20 -3.25
C THR A 523 4.19 12.62 -3.13
N GLU A 524 3.37 12.33 -4.15
CA GLU A 524 1.93 12.66 -4.17
C GLU A 524 1.19 12.05 -2.98
N GLN A 525 1.54 10.83 -2.57
CA GLN A 525 0.86 10.15 -1.47
C GLN A 525 1.39 10.59 -0.09
N ILE A 526 2.70 10.77 0.05
CA ILE A 526 3.36 11.23 1.29
C ILE A 526 2.89 12.64 1.66
N ASN A 527 2.79 13.55 0.68
CA ASN A 527 2.36 14.93 0.91
C ASN A 527 0.89 15.08 1.34
N LYS A 528 0.12 14.02 1.34
CA LYS A 528 -1.24 14.06 1.89
C LYS A 528 -1.29 14.04 3.41
N PHE A 529 -0.22 13.65 4.06
CA PHE A 529 -0.14 13.56 5.52
C PHE A 529 0.48 14.83 6.11
N ASP A 530 0.07 15.15 7.34
CA ASP A 530 0.57 16.30 8.08
C ASP A 530 2.06 16.14 8.44
N SER A 531 2.45 14.95 8.88
CA SER A 531 3.85 14.60 9.14
C SER A 531 4.09 13.13 8.80
N VAL A 532 5.29 12.80 8.31
CA VAL A 532 5.67 11.44 7.91
C VAL A 532 7.02 11.07 8.50
N ILE A 533 7.09 9.87 9.07
CA ILE A 533 8.32 9.29 9.60
C ILE A 533 8.64 8.04 8.79
N LEU A 534 9.69 8.11 7.98
CA LEU A 534 10.23 6.97 7.26
C LEU A 534 11.40 6.39 8.03
N GLN A 535 11.30 5.15 8.49
CA GLN A 535 12.36 4.55 9.30
C GLN A 535 12.87 3.23 8.75
N SER A 536 14.17 3.02 8.86
CA SER A 536 14.83 1.75 8.57
C SER A 536 16.23 1.70 9.19
N ALA A 537 16.85 0.52 9.15
CA ALA A 537 18.25 0.32 9.51
C ALA A 537 19.23 0.52 8.33
N THR A 538 18.71 0.72 7.12
CA THR A 538 19.51 0.66 5.88
C THR A 538 19.18 1.80 4.92
N LEU A 539 18.91 3.00 5.42
CA LEU A 539 18.68 4.20 4.59
C LEU A 539 20.01 4.92 4.25
N THR A 540 20.99 4.15 3.83
CA THR A 540 22.30 4.64 3.39
C THR A 540 22.62 4.09 2.00
N PRO A 541 23.01 4.95 1.00
CA PRO A 541 23.20 6.40 1.09
C PRO A 541 21.89 7.18 1.25
N THR A 542 21.90 8.23 2.05
CA THR A 542 20.70 9.04 2.33
C THR A 542 20.13 9.70 1.10
N GLU A 543 20.98 10.21 0.21
CA GLU A 543 20.59 10.88 -1.03
C GLU A 543 19.86 9.94 -2.00
N TYR A 544 20.30 8.68 -2.07
CA TYR A 544 19.62 7.64 -2.86
C TYR A 544 18.20 7.42 -2.35
N TYR A 545 18.05 7.18 -1.05
CA TYR A 545 16.73 6.93 -0.47
C TYR A 545 15.83 8.16 -0.51
N GLN A 546 16.38 9.35 -0.29
CA GLN A 546 15.63 10.59 -0.43
C GLN A 546 15.06 10.74 -1.84
N SER A 547 15.87 10.51 -2.86
CA SER A 547 15.47 10.59 -4.27
C SER A 547 14.44 9.52 -4.63
N MET A 548 14.71 8.26 -4.28
CA MET A 548 13.87 7.13 -4.66
C MET A 548 12.52 7.10 -3.92
N LEU A 549 12.46 7.61 -2.70
CA LEU A 549 11.23 7.77 -1.93
C LEU A 549 10.48 9.08 -2.27
N GLY A 550 11.03 9.90 -3.15
CA GLY A 550 10.42 11.15 -3.58
C GLY A 550 10.30 12.18 -2.47
N LEU A 551 11.27 12.24 -1.56
CA LEU A 551 11.24 13.15 -0.42
C LEU A 551 11.76 14.54 -0.79
N PRO A 552 11.22 15.61 -0.18
CA PRO A 552 11.65 16.97 -0.46
C PRO A 552 13.08 17.24 0.06
N LYS A 553 13.74 18.29 -0.46
CA LYS A 553 15.10 18.65 -0.05
C LYS A 553 15.23 19.02 1.42
N ASN A 554 14.18 19.53 2.03
CA ASN A 554 14.13 19.94 3.44
C ASN A 554 13.70 18.83 4.41
N VAL A 555 13.78 17.55 4.00
CA VAL A 555 13.53 16.43 4.89
C VAL A 555 14.52 16.42 6.05
N SER A 556 14.02 16.14 7.26
CA SER A 556 14.88 15.97 8.43
C SER A 556 15.53 14.58 8.41
N ILE A 557 16.84 14.51 8.23
CA ILE A 557 17.59 13.25 8.22
C ILE A 557 18.20 13.01 9.60
N LEU A 558 17.79 11.94 10.25
CA LEU A 558 18.28 11.50 11.54
C LEU A 558 19.05 10.18 11.36
N SER A 559 20.36 10.20 11.50
CA SER A 559 21.23 9.02 11.38
C SER A 559 21.96 8.76 12.68
N TYR A 560 21.90 7.52 13.16
CA TYR A 560 22.51 7.13 14.43
C TYR A 560 23.41 5.90 14.25
N PRO A 561 24.56 5.86 14.97
CA PRO A 561 25.45 4.72 14.96
C PRO A 561 24.87 3.53 15.71
N SER A 562 25.49 2.37 15.59
CA SER A 562 25.10 1.16 16.31
C SER A 562 25.11 1.36 17.84
N PRO A 563 24.06 0.94 18.56
CA PRO A 563 24.03 1.05 20.02
C PRO A 563 24.93 -0.01 20.70
N PHE A 564 25.34 -1.04 19.97
CA PHE A 564 26.08 -2.18 20.52
C PHE A 564 27.55 -1.86 20.77
N PRO A 565 28.17 -2.50 21.76
CA PRO A 565 29.59 -2.29 22.05
C PRO A 565 30.49 -2.73 20.88
N PRO A 566 31.36 -1.84 20.34
CA PRO A 566 32.24 -2.20 19.22
C PRO A 566 33.15 -3.43 19.50
N LYS A 567 33.55 -3.62 20.76
CA LYS A 567 34.36 -4.78 21.16
C LYS A 567 33.70 -6.14 20.96
N ASN A 568 32.37 -6.17 20.81
CA ASN A 568 31.59 -7.39 20.58
C ASN A 568 31.42 -7.73 19.11
N SER A 569 31.86 -6.84 18.20
CA SER A 569 31.64 -6.97 16.76
C SER A 569 32.95 -6.86 16.00
N LEU A 570 33.24 -7.83 15.16
CA LEU A 570 34.40 -7.82 14.29
C LEU A 570 33.95 -7.85 12.83
N TYR A 571 34.37 -6.85 12.05
CA TYR A 571 34.11 -6.77 10.62
C TYR A 571 35.41 -6.94 9.86
N LEU A 572 35.41 -7.87 8.87
CA LEU A 572 36.56 -8.21 8.06
C LEU A 572 36.19 -8.21 6.59
N ILE A 573 37.19 -7.93 5.72
CA ILE A 573 37.04 -8.07 4.27
C ILE A 573 38.10 -9.04 3.75
N ASP A 574 37.62 -10.06 3.02
CA ASP A 574 38.48 -10.88 2.18
C ASP A 574 38.42 -10.36 0.74
N ASN A 575 39.48 -9.66 0.34
CA ASN A 575 39.63 -9.10 -1.02
C ASN A 575 40.36 -10.02 -1.98
N SER A 576 40.81 -11.19 -1.54
CA SER A 576 41.53 -12.19 -2.36
C SER A 576 40.60 -12.97 -3.28
N ILE A 577 39.28 -12.91 -3.03
CA ILE A 577 38.27 -13.69 -3.72
C ILE A 577 37.56 -12.83 -4.76
N SER A 578 37.36 -13.36 -5.96
CA SER A 578 36.43 -12.77 -6.93
C SER A 578 35.06 -13.44 -6.87
N THR A 579 34.03 -12.63 -6.71
CA THR A 579 32.62 -13.06 -6.70
C THR A 579 31.89 -12.63 -7.97
N THR A 580 32.60 -12.21 -9.01
CA THR A 580 32.01 -11.88 -10.32
C THR A 580 31.36 -13.11 -10.94
N TYR A 581 30.30 -12.92 -11.71
CA TYR A 581 29.55 -14.03 -12.32
C TYR A 581 30.45 -15.00 -13.11
N LYS A 582 31.43 -14.46 -13.82
CA LYS A 582 32.36 -15.24 -14.66
C LYS A 582 33.38 -16.07 -13.82
N GLU A 583 33.83 -15.53 -12.72
CA GLU A 583 34.96 -16.08 -11.94
C GLU A 583 34.51 -16.80 -10.67
N ARG A 584 33.37 -16.52 -10.11
CA ARG A 584 32.90 -17.04 -8.79
C ARG A 584 33.01 -18.57 -8.62
N LYS A 585 32.88 -19.33 -9.72
CA LYS A 585 33.00 -20.80 -9.68
C LYS A 585 34.41 -21.24 -9.39
N MET A 586 35.43 -20.51 -9.89
CA MET A 586 36.86 -20.84 -9.67
C MET A 586 37.28 -20.63 -8.22
N PHE A 587 36.61 -19.72 -7.50
CA PHE A 587 36.91 -19.40 -6.11
C PHE A 587 36.14 -20.23 -5.07
N ILE A 588 35.28 -21.18 -5.46
CA ILE A 588 34.49 -21.98 -4.53
C ILE A 588 35.40 -22.70 -3.50
N SER A 589 36.46 -23.33 -3.96
CA SER A 589 37.41 -24.05 -3.08
C SER A 589 38.10 -23.11 -2.07
N ASN A 590 38.46 -21.89 -2.50
CA ASN A 590 39.06 -20.88 -1.63
C ASN A 590 38.08 -20.40 -0.57
N ILE A 591 36.82 -20.14 -0.97
CA ILE A 591 35.74 -19.74 -0.07
C ILE A 591 35.50 -20.83 0.98
N ILE A 592 35.38 -22.10 0.56
CA ILE A 592 35.17 -23.23 1.48
C ILE A 592 36.35 -23.38 2.45
N LYS A 593 37.58 -23.25 1.95
CA LYS A 593 38.77 -23.33 2.78
C LYS A 593 38.74 -22.28 3.88
N LEU A 594 38.50 -21.01 3.53
CA LEU A 594 38.42 -19.92 4.50
C LEU A 594 37.29 -20.17 5.51
N ILE A 595 36.12 -20.61 5.06
CA ILE A 595 34.99 -20.93 5.96
C ILE A 595 35.40 -22.01 6.95
N LYS A 596 36.03 -23.11 6.49
CA LYS A 596 36.54 -24.21 7.35
C LYS A 596 37.50 -23.69 8.40
N ASP A 597 38.56 -23.01 7.94
CA ASP A 597 39.62 -22.50 8.82
C ASP A 597 39.05 -21.58 9.91
N VAL A 598 37.99 -20.80 9.60
CA VAL A 598 37.34 -19.87 10.53
C VAL A 598 36.42 -20.58 11.51
N ILE A 599 35.54 -21.49 11.05
CA ILE A 599 34.58 -22.17 11.94
C ILE A 599 35.25 -23.18 12.89
N GLU A 600 36.43 -23.67 12.55
CA GLU A 600 37.25 -24.55 13.41
C GLU A 600 37.82 -23.79 14.62
N LEU A 601 37.96 -22.45 14.55
CA LEU A 601 38.46 -21.65 15.66
C LEU A 601 37.51 -21.58 16.84
N LYS A 602 36.21 -21.72 16.59
CA LYS A 602 35.19 -21.73 17.64
C LYS A 602 33.97 -22.52 17.22
N GLN A 603 33.58 -23.49 18.06
CA GLN A 603 32.33 -24.22 17.86
C GLN A 603 31.13 -23.26 18.05
N GLY A 604 30.13 -23.33 17.18
CA GLY A 604 28.94 -22.49 17.21
C GLY A 604 28.14 -22.56 15.93
N ASN A 605 27.20 -21.64 15.75
CA ASN A 605 26.37 -21.56 14.54
C ASN A 605 26.83 -20.42 13.63
N TYR A 606 26.80 -20.65 12.33
CA TYR A 606 27.28 -19.72 11.32
C TYR A 606 26.30 -19.53 10.18
N LEU A 607 26.23 -18.31 9.65
CA LEU A 607 25.36 -17.92 8.55
C LEU A 607 26.21 -17.68 7.31
N ILE A 608 25.82 -18.21 6.16
CA ILE A 608 26.45 -17.93 4.87
C ILE A 608 25.39 -17.37 3.94
N PHE A 609 25.59 -16.12 3.53
CA PHE A 609 24.65 -15.40 2.66
C PHE A 609 25.18 -15.32 1.23
N PHE A 610 24.37 -15.81 0.29
CA PHE A 610 24.68 -15.86 -1.14
C PHE A 610 23.94 -14.76 -1.90
N PRO A 611 24.48 -14.25 -3.04
CA PRO A 611 23.81 -13.27 -3.88
C PRO A 611 22.58 -13.83 -4.62
N SER A 612 22.50 -15.16 -4.81
CA SER A 612 21.41 -15.82 -5.51
C SER A 612 21.28 -17.29 -5.13
N PHE A 613 20.10 -17.87 -5.34
CA PHE A 613 19.88 -19.31 -5.21
C PHE A 613 20.73 -20.13 -6.18
N GLU A 614 20.95 -19.64 -7.40
CA GLU A 614 21.81 -20.29 -8.39
C GLU A 614 23.22 -20.55 -7.83
N PHE A 615 23.81 -19.53 -7.19
CA PHE A 615 25.15 -19.70 -6.62
C PHE A 615 25.13 -20.56 -5.35
N LEU A 616 24.09 -20.44 -4.52
CA LEU A 616 23.91 -21.35 -3.37
C LEU A 616 23.80 -22.81 -3.82
N ASP A 617 23.03 -23.10 -4.85
CA ASP A 617 22.81 -24.45 -5.38
C ASP A 617 24.12 -25.06 -5.95
N ILE A 618 24.96 -24.25 -6.60
CA ILE A 618 26.28 -24.66 -7.08
C ILE A 618 27.25 -24.91 -5.90
N PHE A 619 27.23 -24.05 -4.88
CA PHE A 619 28.15 -24.06 -3.76
C PHE A 619 27.89 -25.22 -2.78
N LYS A 620 26.63 -25.51 -2.49
CA LYS A 620 26.20 -26.47 -1.47
C LYS A 620 26.80 -27.86 -1.62
N PRO A 621 26.84 -28.51 -2.82
CA PRO A 621 27.48 -29.84 -2.99
C PRO A 621 28.98 -29.85 -2.63
N HIS A 622 29.69 -28.78 -3.01
CA HIS A 622 31.12 -28.66 -2.71
C HIS A 622 31.37 -28.52 -1.20
N LEU A 623 30.51 -27.78 -0.49
CA LEU A 623 30.62 -27.65 0.96
C LEU A 623 30.33 -28.99 1.67
N ILE A 624 29.31 -29.72 1.25
CA ILE A 624 28.99 -31.06 1.79
C ILE A 624 30.17 -32.03 1.54
N GLY A 625 30.74 -32.02 0.34
CA GLY A 625 31.90 -32.87 -0.04
C GLY A 625 33.21 -32.50 0.68
N SER A 626 33.28 -31.35 1.35
CA SER A 626 34.51 -30.89 2.02
C SER A 626 34.77 -31.47 3.41
N SER A 627 33.97 -32.44 3.88
CA SER A 627 34.10 -33.12 5.19
C SER A 627 34.07 -32.16 6.39
N ILE A 628 33.16 -31.20 6.38
CA ILE A 628 32.94 -30.29 7.50
C ILE A 628 32.15 -31.00 8.60
N SER A 629 32.58 -30.87 9.87
CA SER A 629 31.91 -31.45 11.06
C SER A 629 30.66 -30.70 11.53
N PHE A 630 30.00 -29.93 10.62
CA PHE A 630 28.84 -29.11 10.91
C PHE A 630 27.63 -29.61 10.14
N ASN A 631 26.43 -29.49 10.74
CA ASN A 631 25.20 -29.76 10.06
C ASN A 631 24.85 -28.61 9.12
N ILE A 632 24.60 -28.91 7.86
CA ILE A 632 24.25 -27.90 6.84
C ILE A 632 22.74 -27.77 6.74
N LEU A 633 22.22 -26.58 7.04
CA LEU A 633 20.86 -26.16 6.83
C LEU A 633 20.81 -25.26 5.58
N SER A 634 19.76 -25.32 4.81
CA SER A 634 19.67 -24.56 3.56
C SER A 634 18.30 -23.92 3.41
N GLN A 635 18.25 -22.70 2.94
CA GLN A 635 17.04 -22.03 2.50
C GLN A 635 16.59 -22.60 1.15
N ASP A 636 15.29 -22.92 1.04
CA ASP A 636 14.66 -23.32 -0.21
C ASP A 636 13.93 -22.15 -0.87
N ARG A 637 13.72 -22.20 -2.22
CA ARG A 637 13.08 -21.11 -2.98
C ARG A 637 11.65 -20.82 -2.50
N ASN A 638 10.87 -21.87 -2.22
CA ASN A 638 9.46 -21.81 -1.82
C ASN A 638 9.27 -22.24 -0.36
N MET A 639 10.11 -21.69 0.54
CA MET A 639 10.10 -22.08 1.94
C MET A 639 8.82 -21.64 2.65
N THR A 640 8.13 -22.60 3.28
CA THR A 640 6.95 -22.33 4.11
C THR A 640 7.35 -21.80 5.49
N ASP A 641 6.42 -21.10 6.17
CA ASP A 641 6.65 -20.64 7.55
C ASP A 641 6.96 -21.78 8.51
N LYS A 642 6.35 -22.95 8.31
CA LYS A 642 6.62 -24.17 9.10
C LYS A 642 8.05 -24.67 8.91
N SER A 643 8.53 -24.70 7.66
CA SER A 643 9.92 -25.11 7.34
C SER A 643 10.93 -24.10 7.91
N ARG A 644 10.63 -22.80 7.82
CA ARG A 644 11.43 -21.74 8.43
C ARG A 644 11.54 -21.91 9.94
N ALA A 645 10.40 -22.09 10.62
CA ALA A 645 10.36 -22.30 12.08
C ALA A 645 11.20 -23.51 12.52
N LYS A 646 11.19 -24.61 11.74
CA LYS A 646 12.00 -25.81 11.99
C LYS A 646 13.51 -25.51 11.93
N ILE A 647 13.97 -24.72 10.96
CA ILE A 647 15.38 -24.32 10.86
C ILE A 647 15.76 -23.44 12.05
N LEU A 648 14.93 -22.45 12.41
CA LEU A 648 15.19 -21.57 13.56
C LEU A 648 15.26 -22.35 14.88
N SER A 649 14.38 -23.33 15.06
CA SER A 649 14.42 -24.23 16.22
C SER A 649 15.73 -25.01 16.29
N LYS A 650 16.25 -25.51 15.16
CA LYS A 650 17.55 -26.21 15.12
C LYS A 650 18.71 -25.29 15.49
N LEU A 651 18.73 -24.04 15.00
CA LEU A 651 19.77 -23.05 15.35
C LEU A 651 19.70 -22.64 16.82
N LYS A 652 18.50 -22.62 17.41
CA LYS A 652 18.32 -22.27 18.83
C LYS A 652 18.76 -23.39 19.77
N ASN A 653 18.52 -24.64 19.40
CA ASN A 653 18.66 -25.78 20.30
C ASN A 653 19.98 -26.55 20.08
N ASN A 654 20.71 -26.30 18.99
CA ASN A 654 21.90 -27.01 18.65
C ASN A 654 23.06 -26.06 18.31
N THR A 655 24.26 -26.47 18.61
CA THR A 655 25.51 -25.85 18.13
C THR A 655 26.03 -26.58 16.90
N SER A 656 27.01 -25.99 16.21
CA SER A 656 27.65 -26.59 15.02
C SER A 656 26.68 -26.73 13.82
N GLN A 657 25.85 -25.67 13.60
CA GLN A 657 25.01 -25.56 12.42
C GLN A 657 25.56 -24.50 11.46
N ILE A 658 25.50 -24.77 10.18
CA ILE A 658 25.75 -23.78 9.12
C ILE A 658 24.44 -23.56 8.37
N LEU A 659 23.95 -22.34 8.36
CA LEU A 659 22.76 -21.95 7.56
C LEU A 659 23.22 -21.30 6.25
N LEU A 660 22.91 -21.93 5.12
CA LEU A 660 23.03 -21.36 3.78
C LEU A 660 21.75 -20.60 3.44
N ALA A 661 21.85 -19.31 3.19
CA ALA A 661 20.71 -18.45 2.89
C ALA A 661 21.04 -17.47 1.75
N VAL A 662 20.00 -16.88 1.15
CA VAL A 662 20.15 -15.89 0.09
C VAL A 662 19.90 -14.50 0.64
N MET A 663 20.74 -13.54 0.25
CA MET A 663 20.55 -12.12 0.57
C MET A 663 19.20 -11.61 0.02
N GLY A 664 18.44 -10.87 0.84
CA GLY A 664 17.06 -10.49 0.51
C GLY A 664 16.02 -11.62 0.70
N GLY A 665 16.46 -12.81 1.13
CA GLY A 665 15.57 -13.95 1.43
C GLY A 665 15.01 -13.92 2.86
N VAL A 666 14.22 -14.96 3.20
CA VAL A 666 13.46 -15.03 4.47
C VAL A 666 14.32 -15.07 5.74
N PHE A 667 15.63 -15.39 5.62
CA PHE A 667 16.57 -15.36 6.74
C PHE A 667 17.42 -14.10 6.79
N SER A 668 17.49 -13.32 5.72
CA SER A 668 18.17 -12.02 5.71
C SER A 668 17.26 -10.89 6.16
N GLU A 669 15.91 -11.12 6.21
CA GLU A 669 14.93 -10.14 6.65
C GLU A 669 13.90 -10.73 7.61
N GLY A 670 13.61 -10.02 8.73
CA GLY A 670 12.52 -10.39 9.64
C GLY A 670 12.80 -11.58 10.57
N VAL A 671 14.05 -12.02 10.72
CA VAL A 671 14.48 -13.02 11.68
C VAL A 671 15.56 -12.44 12.59
N ASP A 672 15.43 -12.65 13.89
CA ASP A 672 16.45 -12.28 14.89
C ASP A 672 17.19 -13.51 15.36
N PHE A 673 18.49 -13.59 15.05
CA PHE A 673 19.38 -14.62 15.57
C PHE A 673 20.00 -14.08 16.86
N LYS A 674 19.41 -14.41 18.02
CA LYS A 674 19.84 -13.92 19.32
C LYS A 674 20.82 -14.88 19.98
N GLY A 675 21.85 -14.33 20.63
CA GLY A 675 22.85 -15.12 21.37
C GLY A 675 23.57 -16.09 20.45
N ASP A 676 23.72 -17.34 20.90
CA ASP A 676 24.48 -18.38 20.21
C ASP A 676 23.82 -18.93 18.93
N MET A 677 22.70 -18.35 18.50
CA MET A 677 22.09 -18.72 17.20
C MET A 677 22.95 -18.32 16.00
N ALA A 678 23.87 -17.33 16.17
CA ALA A 678 24.81 -16.93 15.12
C ALA A 678 26.07 -16.31 15.71
N ASN A 679 27.19 -17.04 15.65
CA ASN A 679 28.49 -16.54 16.08
C ASN A 679 29.24 -15.78 14.98
N GLY A 680 28.84 -15.93 13.73
CA GLY A 680 29.43 -15.22 12.60
C GLY A 680 28.63 -15.35 11.32
N ALA A 681 28.86 -14.40 10.41
CA ALA A 681 28.29 -14.43 9.08
C ALA A 681 29.34 -14.24 7.99
N PHE A 682 29.18 -14.97 6.91
CA PHE A 682 29.94 -14.83 5.67
C PHE A 682 29.03 -14.24 4.61
N ILE A 683 29.39 -13.09 4.06
CA ILE A 683 28.62 -12.36 3.03
C ILE A 683 29.35 -12.53 1.70
N ILE A 684 28.83 -13.34 0.81
CA ILE A 684 29.50 -13.70 -0.44
C ILE A 684 29.06 -12.75 -1.56
N GLY A 685 29.91 -11.77 -1.87
CA GLY A 685 29.70 -10.80 -2.93
C GLY A 685 28.67 -9.70 -2.59
N PRO A 686 28.55 -8.70 -3.45
CA PRO A 686 27.81 -7.45 -3.18
C PRO A 686 26.28 -7.56 -3.36
N GLY A 687 25.72 -8.76 -3.59
CA GLY A 687 24.26 -8.96 -3.69
C GLY A 687 23.58 -8.22 -4.84
N LEU A 688 24.30 -7.88 -5.90
CA LEU A 688 23.76 -7.11 -7.03
C LEU A 688 22.55 -7.81 -7.67
N PRO A 689 21.53 -7.05 -8.10
CA PRO A 689 20.49 -7.59 -8.96
C PRO A 689 21.05 -8.26 -10.22
N LYS A 690 20.34 -9.26 -10.74
CA LYS A 690 20.71 -9.90 -12.01
C LYS A 690 20.58 -8.88 -13.15
N ILE A 691 21.54 -8.89 -14.08
CA ILE A 691 21.43 -8.11 -15.31
C ILE A 691 20.21 -8.59 -16.07
N SER A 692 19.34 -7.68 -16.42
CA SER A 692 18.11 -7.91 -17.20
C SER A 692 17.77 -6.65 -18.00
N PHE A 693 16.96 -6.81 -19.03
CA PHE A 693 16.47 -5.70 -19.82
C PHE A 693 15.85 -4.58 -18.94
N ASP A 694 14.98 -4.96 -18.00
CA ASP A 694 14.32 -4.03 -17.07
C ASP A 694 15.34 -3.26 -16.19
N GLN A 695 16.42 -3.94 -15.75
CA GLN A 695 17.48 -3.30 -14.94
C GLN A 695 18.34 -2.34 -15.78
N GLU A 696 18.59 -2.65 -17.05
CA GLU A 696 19.31 -1.73 -17.93
C GLU A 696 18.45 -0.50 -18.26
N LEU A 697 17.13 -0.65 -18.43
CA LEU A 697 16.22 0.50 -18.58
C LEU A 697 16.19 1.39 -17.33
N LYS A 698 16.15 0.79 -16.14
CA LYS A 698 16.26 1.54 -14.88
C LYS A 698 17.61 2.25 -14.77
N LYS A 699 18.70 1.57 -15.12
CA LYS A 699 20.05 2.17 -15.11
C LYS A 699 20.13 3.37 -16.05
N SER A 700 19.63 3.27 -17.28
CA SER A 700 19.62 4.37 -18.24
C SER A 700 18.77 5.56 -17.75
N TYR A 701 17.60 5.27 -17.14
CA TYR A 701 16.78 6.30 -16.51
C TYR A 701 17.53 7.01 -15.37
N PHE A 702 18.14 6.26 -14.45
CA PHE A 702 18.87 6.83 -13.32
C PHE A 702 20.14 7.56 -13.74
N GLU A 703 20.80 7.12 -14.82
CA GLU A 703 21.91 7.87 -15.40
C GLU A 703 21.47 9.25 -15.89
N LYS A 704 20.34 9.29 -16.64
CA LYS A 704 19.77 10.56 -17.16
C LYS A 704 19.39 11.54 -16.05
N TYR A 705 18.79 11.06 -14.96
CA TYR A 705 18.20 11.94 -13.93
C TYR A 705 19.10 12.19 -12.70
N TYR A 706 20.02 11.26 -12.39
CA TYR A 706 20.86 11.32 -11.20
C TYR A 706 22.37 11.25 -11.51
N GLY A 707 22.78 11.00 -12.76
CA GLY A 707 24.18 10.89 -13.17
C GLY A 707 24.92 9.67 -12.59
N ASN A 708 24.19 8.68 -12.07
CA ASN A 708 24.73 7.53 -11.36
C ASN A 708 23.88 6.26 -11.61
N GLY A 709 23.69 5.91 -12.87
CA GLY A 709 22.81 4.82 -13.26
C GLY A 709 23.14 3.47 -12.64
N PHE A 710 24.42 3.08 -12.67
CA PHE A 710 24.86 1.80 -12.08
C PHE A 710 24.65 1.77 -10.57
N ASP A 711 24.96 2.83 -9.88
CA ASP A 711 24.84 2.90 -8.43
C ASP A 711 23.39 2.77 -7.98
N TYR A 712 22.48 3.46 -8.65
CA TYR A 712 21.05 3.45 -8.33
C TYR A 712 20.36 2.14 -8.73
N ALA A 713 20.69 1.57 -9.89
CA ALA A 713 20.05 0.34 -10.36
C ALA A 713 20.62 -0.93 -9.73
N TYR A 714 21.90 -0.95 -9.40
CA TYR A 714 22.60 -2.18 -9.00
C TYR A 714 23.27 -2.09 -7.64
N LYS A 715 24.15 -1.08 -7.43
CA LYS A 715 25.03 -1.06 -6.25
C LYS A 715 24.25 -0.82 -4.96
N PHE A 716 23.43 0.22 -4.88
CA PHE A 716 22.72 0.55 -3.65
C PHE A 716 21.65 -0.49 -3.27
N PRO A 717 20.84 -1.03 -4.19
CA PRO A 717 19.97 -2.17 -3.88
C PRO A 717 20.74 -3.41 -3.39
N GLY A 718 21.91 -3.69 -3.97
CA GLY A 718 22.79 -4.78 -3.54
C GLY A 718 23.37 -4.55 -2.15
N LEU A 719 23.88 -3.36 -1.87
CA LEU A 719 24.43 -2.97 -0.56
C LEU A 719 23.37 -3.03 0.55
N THR A 720 22.13 -2.64 0.27
CA THR A 720 21.02 -2.80 1.22
C THR A 720 20.89 -4.23 1.71
N LYS A 721 20.90 -5.19 0.79
CA LYS A 721 20.82 -6.64 1.11
C LYS A 721 22.04 -7.11 1.90
N VAL A 722 23.24 -6.62 1.56
CA VAL A 722 24.48 -6.90 2.28
C VAL A 722 24.41 -6.43 3.73
N ILE A 723 24.06 -5.15 3.93
CA ILE A 723 23.97 -4.55 5.28
C ILE A 723 22.88 -5.23 6.12
N GLN A 724 21.75 -5.57 5.52
CA GLN A 724 20.69 -6.31 6.20
C GLN A 724 21.14 -7.69 6.66
N SER A 725 21.87 -8.41 5.79
CA SER A 725 22.40 -9.74 6.10
C SER A 725 23.49 -9.68 7.16
N ALA A 726 24.40 -8.72 7.08
CA ALA A 726 25.43 -8.47 8.08
C ALA A 726 24.85 -8.12 9.46
N GLY A 727 23.79 -7.30 9.49
CA GLY A 727 23.10 -6.90 10.72
C GLY A 727 22.33 -8.03 11.42
N ARG A 728 22.35 -9.28 10.92
CA ARG A 728 21.67 -10.40 11.57
C ARG A 728 22.45 -10.99 12.74
N VAL A 729 23.74 -10.79 12.80
CA VAL A 729 24.62 -11.34 13.85
C VAL A 729 24.46 -10.57 15.17
N PHE A 730 24.16 -9.27 15.13
CA PHE A 730 24.14 -8.41 16.30
C PHE A 730 22.72 -7.91 16.57
N ARG A 731 22.12 -8.33 17.69
CA ARG A 731 20.73 -8.01 18.07
C ARG A 731 20.59 -7.53 19.52
N SER A 732 21.61 -7.80 20.35
CA SER A 732 21.65 -7.41 21.75
C SER A 732 23.02 -6.90 22.16
N ASN A 733 23.11 -6.25 23.33
CA ASN A 733 24.37 -5.78 23.90
C ASN A 733 25.33 -6.93 24.28
N THR A 734 24.83 -8.15 24.39
CA THR A 734 25.57 -9.34 24.78
C THR A 734 25.98 -10.20 23.60
N ASP A 735 25.41 -9.97 22.41
CA ASP A 735 25.77 -10.73 21.21
C ASP A 735 27.20 -10.39 20.81
N ARG A 736 28.01 -11.44 20.57
CA ARG A 736 29.40 -11.33 20.17
C ARG A 736 29.65 -12.20 18.94
N GLY A 737 30.23 -11.61 17.90
CA GLY A 737 30.43 -12.32 16.64
C GLY A 737 31.25 -11.54 15.62
N PHE A 738 31.35 -12.11 14.42
CA PHE A 738 32.03 -11.48 13.30
C PHE A 738 31.19 -11.48 12.02
N VAL A 739 31.55 -10.58 11.11
CA VAL A 739 31.06 -10.56 9.72
C VAL A 739 32.26 -10.50 8.79
N ILE A 740 32.32 -11.42 7.81
CA ILE A 740 33.32 -11.39 6.74
C ILE A 740 32.65 -11.06 5.42
N PHE A 741 33.01 -9.94 4.85
CA PHE A 741 32.63 -9.56 3.49
C PHE A 741 33.62 -10.19 2.51
N MET A 742 33.16 -11.14 1.68
CA MET A 742 33.96 -11.88 0.75
C MET A 742 33.83 -11.35 -0.67
N GLY A 743 34.90 -10.75 -1.18
CA GLY A 743 34.94 -10.21 -2.54
C GLY A 743 35.73 -8.91 -2.65
N HIS A 744 36.58 -8.80 -3.66
CA HIS A 744 37.48 -7.67 -3.88
C HIS A 744 36.75 -6.31 -3.97
N ARG A 745 35.49 -6.28 -4.45
CA ARG A 745 34.70 -5.05 -4.54
C ARG A 745 34.48 -4.36 -3.21
N PHE A 746 34.36 -5.12 -2.12
CA PHE A 746 34.16 -4.54 -0.80
C PHE A 746 35.34 -3.72 -0.28
N SER A 747 36.53 -3.92 -0.84
CA SER A 747 37.74 -3.16 -0.49
C SER A 747 37.90 -1.87 -1.30
N THR A 748 37.05 -1.60 -2.28
CA THR A 748 37.07 -0.35 -3.05
C THR A 748 36.33 0.76 -2.30
N ASP A 749 36.80 2.01 -2.43
CA ASP A 749 36.17 3.17 -1.78
C ASP A 749 34.69 3.30 -2.13
N SER A 750 34.32 2.93 -3.36
CA SER A 750 32.93 2.96 -3.83
C SER A 750 31.98 2.03 -3.08
N TYR A 751 32.47 1.03 -2.37
CA TYR A 751 31.70 0.13 -1.50
C TYR A 751 31.99 0.35 -0.02
N LEU A 752 33.28 0.56 0.31
CA LEU A 752 33.75 0.67 1.68
C LEU A 752 33.06 1.81 2.44
N ASN A 753 32.85 2.95 1.78
CA ASN A 753 32.19 4.12 2.36
C ASN A 753 30.72 3.89 2.77
N TYR A 754 30.10 2.80 2.31
CA TYR A 754 28.71 2.47 2.62
C TYR A 754 28.56 1.25 3.53
N LEU A 755 29.66 0.54 3.84
CA LEU A 755 29.65 -0.49 4.85
C LEU A 755 29.53 0.14 6.25
N PRO A 756 29.16 -0.64 7.30
CA PRO A 756 29.04 -0.10 8.65
C PRO A 756 30.32 0.61 9.12
N THR A 757 30.31 1.94 9.16
CA THR A 757 31.48 2.77 9.50
C THR A 757 31.73 2.90 11.00
N ASP A 758 30.78 2.46 11.83
CA ASP A 758 30.86 2.50 13.29
C ASP A 758 31.92 1.52 13.85
N TYR A 759 32.53 0.70 12.98
CA TYR A 759 33.45 -0.36 13.31
C TYR A 759 34.73 -0.27 12.49
N ASP A 760 35.84 -0.61 13.11
CA ASP A 760 37.13 -0.69 12.43
C ASP A 760 37.13 -1.94 11.51
N ILE A 761 36.94 -1.73 10.20
CA ILE A 761 36.96 -2.80 9.21
C ILE A 761 38.41 -3.18 8.88
N LYS A 762 38.78 -4.43 9.08
CA LYS A 762 40.15 -4.93 8.94
C LYS A 762 40.36 -5.72 7.65
N PHE A 763 41.47 -5.45 6.98
CA PHE A 763 41.94 -6.16 5.77
C PHE A 763 43.11 -7.14 6.05
N LYS A 764 43.42 -7.40 7.32
CA LYS A 764 44.54 -8.25 7.76
C LYS A 764 44.18 -9.72 7.69
N ASN A 765 45.17 -10.59 8.03
CA ASN A 765 44.95 -12.02 8.10
C ASN A 765 43.74 -12.36 8.95
N ILE A 766 42.68 -12.81 8.28
CA ILE A 766 41.34 -13.07 8.83
C ILE A 766 41.39 -14.04 10.00
N ILE A 767 42.14 -15.14 9.83
CA ILE A 767 42.28 -16.20 10.84
C ILE A 767 42.89 -15.65 12.13
N THR A 768 43.98 -14.87 11.98
CA THR A 768 44.65 -14.25 13.13
C THR A 768 43.75 -13.28 13.87
N GLU A 769 43.01 -12.42 13.14
CA GLU A 769 42.11 -11.44 13.76
C GLU A 769 40.91 -12.11 14.46
N ILE A 770 40.32 -13.16 13.88
CA ILE A 770 39.25 -13.93 14.52
C ILE A 770 39.73 -14.67 15.75
N ASN A 771 40.90 -15.31 15.67
CA ASN A 771 41.51 -16.00 16.81
C ASN A 771 41.77 -15.00 17.97
N ARG A 772 42.35 -13.85 17.67
CA ARG A 772 42.53 -12.75 18.64
C ARG A 772 41.22 -12.26 19.21
N PHE A 773 40.20 -12.08 18.39
CA PHE A 773 38.87 -11.64 18.81
C PHE A 773 38.26 -12.62 19.82
N TRP A 774 38.36 -13.92 19.60
CA TRP A 774 37.83 -14.91 20.53
C TRP A 774 38.70 -15.13 21.78
N SER A 775 40.00 -14.87 21.71
CA SER A 775 40.97 -15.03 22.84
C SER A 775 40.87 -13.88 23.84
N HIS A 776 40.37 -12.72 23.47
CA HIS A 776 40.21 -11.60 24.37
C HIS A 776 38.78 -11.64 24.96
N ASN A 777 38.66 -12.00 26.23
CA ASN A 777 37.40 -12.00 26.99
C ASN A 777 36.92 -10.57 27.30
#